data_e72ca4d187738aa139d20f9f565ff569
#
_entry.id   e72ca4d187738aa139d20f9f565ff569
#
_cell.length_a   1.000
_cell.length_b   1.000
_cell.length_c   1.000
_cell.angle_alpha   90.00
_cell.angle_beta   90.00
_cell.angle_gamma   90.00
#
_symmetry.space_group_name_H-M   'P 1'
#
loop_
_entity.id
_entity.type
_entity.pdbx_description
1 polymer ?
#
loop_
_entity_poly.entity_id
_entity_poly.type
_entity_poly.pdbx_seq_one_letter_code
_entity_poly.pdbx_strand_id
1 'polypeptide(L)'
;MILTNQFTVKWDMKNVDRDFNVFSVYKPKGMEDANILDLQSGGVSALAVQYTFGGKCLVLFEKDVMTTGKLGRIISDEYPDVTVKKINVLNQEDCKKNFYYQYRLLALLLMNSMHVPSGEGYAYNNLSGRLFYSVKGWDGRDKETGKPYFRKFLELTFDPGMYLSANVKTFRNRIYKKLEAEDKDGKKKYVAKYVFDKDTKVFRRKLKTDTGYTDDEIFCLAGFEGKRMSVNYINFKSLGSFKRSKAGVICRFLDDVREYLGEYFTLEQCIRDNDEVFCEKDKPKADLEDKAYGRILNEKGVNIVDECGIPLSQATVKRIHSDLLDCFGVEATIGPIRESAYNIRIIYDREYYEDKKLKDEYISYTPGTVTQHITLPNAEAITAGVKRPDPIVRKLVMELVLKGDIEFGKVRVYDWKSISAGKEWSFVYGKKIKGKKIFRYYMVKISTDGKLSFSFFSDDDLLLPDLEEKIRTVYLRYEERLRKHDKKYVEGLLFSDPDHIHIISRICMNTMPDIVKIRDAFVQTNPKEVLDKDKVKKALKQYGTLFPEDAEYVGEVYEAVETHSELLTKYDLKTIINVKKKAGKRLIRFLHEEHGIWIYHELKDSAFKDLYRLDNMTDIRYFIDEKTAGEDVRSFNYYAGIRSNDLNQSLRNACVVREVRTDDGDLEFEELLPLMAVDFVRIAQYTVLPFPFKYLREYARMCEGVRV
;
A
#
# COMPACT_ATOMS: atom_id res chain seq x y z
N MET A 1 4.81 18.38 9.99
CA MET A 1 4.71 17.09 10.72
C MET A 1 4.02 16.05 9.86
N ILE A 2 4.59 14.86 9.74
CA ILE A 2 4.05 13.72 8.98
C ILE A 2 3.72 12.59 9.94
N LEU A 3 2.47 12.17 9.97
CA LEU A 3 2.06 10.96 10.68
C LEU A 3 2.34 9.72 9.83
N THR A 4 2.79 8.64 10.46
CA THR A 4 3.11 7.39 9.77
C THR A 4 2.33 6.20 10.34
N ASN A 5 2.35 5.07 9.65
CA ASN A 5 1.77 3.81 10.13
C ASN A 5 2.69 3.06 11.10
N GLN A 6 3.64 3.75 11.70
CA GLN A 6 4.54 3.24 12.72
C GLN A 6 4.16 3.77 14.09
N PHE A 7 4.39 2.97 15.11
CA PHE A 7 4.06 3.29 16.50
C PHE A 7 5.25 2.94 17.39
N THR A 8 5.54 3.83 18.34
CA THR A 8 6.47 3.55 19.43
C THR A 8 5.71 2.99 20.63
N VAL A 9 6.40 2.19 21.44
CA VAL A 9 5.86 1.60 22.66
C VAL A 9 6.47 2.32 23.86
N LYS A 10 5.63 2.93 24.69
CA LYS A 10 6.03 3.50 25.99
C LYS A 10 5.59 2.54 27.09
N TRP A 11 6.54 2.07 27.89
CA TRP A 11 6.35 1.01 28.86
C TRP A 11 6.13 1.49 30.27
N ASP A 12 5.24 0.79 31.02
CA ASP A 12 5.26 0.69 32.47
C ASP A 12 5.70 -0.73 32.89
N MET A 13 7.00 -0.94 32.97
CA MET A 13 7.57 -2.24 33.30
C MET A 13 7.28 -2.70 34.73
N LYS A 14 6.94 -1.76 35.64
CA LYS A 14 6.58 -2.10 37.04
C LYS A 14 5.22 -2.81 37.05
N ASN A 15 4.26 -2.31 36.29
CA ASN A 15 2.96 -2.94 36.18
C ASN A 15 3.06 -4.30 35.48
N VAL A 16 3.92 -4.42 34.44
CA VAL A 16 4.17 -5.72 33.82
C VAL A 16 4.75 -6.72 34.80
N ASP A 17 5.73 -6.34 35.63
CA ASP A 17 6.30 -7.22 36.65
C ASP A 17 5.31 -7.55 37.76
N ARG A 18 4.43 -6.62 38.13
CA ARG A 18 3.41 -6.83 39.14
C ARG A 18 2.46 -7.95 38.73
N ASP A 19 1.97 -7.94 37.49
CA ASP A 19 0.83 -8.76 37.07
C ASP A 19 1.21 -10.00 36.27
N PHE A 20 2.41 -10.06 35.71
CA PHE A 20 2.80 -11.16 34.84
C PHE A 20 4.13 -11.83 35.24
N ASN A 21 4.19 -13.14 34.93
CA ASN A 21 5.42 -13.90 34.85
C ASN A 21 5.71 -14.27 33.41
N VAL A 22 6.93 -13.98 32.94
CA VAL A 22 7.39 -14.36 31.62
C VAL A 22 8.49 -15.41 31.75
N PHE A 23 8.32 -16.51 31.02
CA PHE A 23 9.29 -17.60 31.00
C PHE A 23 9.89 -17.77 29.60
N SER A 24 11.17 -18.08 29.54
CA SER A 24 11.80 -18.62 28.35
C SER A 24 11.91 -20.13 28.46
N VAL A 25 11.40 -20.83 27.46
CA VAL A 25 11.46 -22.27 27.34
C VAL A 25 12.39 -22.61 26.20
N TYR A 26 13.47 -23.31 26.49
CA TYR A 26 14.44 -23.80 25.49
C TYR A 26 13.99 -25.17 25.03
N LYS A 27 13.64 -25.28 23.75
CA LYS A 27 13.14 -26.51 23.15
C LYS A 27 14.25 -27.56 23.06
N PRO A 28 14.04 -28.75 23.57
CA PRO A 28 14.92 -29.88 23.30
C PRO A 28 14.84 -30.28 21.81
N LYS A 29 15.87 -31.01 21.38
CA LYS A 29 15.90 -31.56 20.02
C LYS A 29 14.77 -32.56 19.83
N GLY A 30 13.91 -32.31 18.83
CA GLY A 30 12.75 -33.16 18.52
C GLY A 30 11.40 -32.61 18.99
N MET A 31 11.38 -31.60 19.86
CA MET A 31 10.12 -30.94 20.23
C MET A 31 9.58 -30.10 19.07
N GLU A 32 8.38 -30.44 18.60
CA GLU A 32 7.73 -29.71 17.53
C GLU A 32 7.07 -28.42 18.04
N ASP A 33 6.85 -27.50 17.10
CA ASP A 33 6.22 -26.21 17.43
C ASP A 33 4.80 -26.34 17.96
N ALA A 34 4.07 -27.37 17.57
CA ALA A 34 2.71 -27.63 18.05
C ALA A 34 2.65 -27.88 19.56
N ASN A 35 3.65 -28.58 20.11
CA ASN A 35 3.64 -28.96 21.53
C ASN A 35 3.66 -27.77 22.49
N ILE A 36 4.14 -26.60 22.04
CA ILE A 36 4.11 -25.39 22.88
C ILE A 36 2.73 -24.74 22.92
N LEU A 37 1.91 -24.95 21.87
CA LEU A 37 0.52 -24.48 21.89
C LEU A 37 -0.31 -25.17 22.96
N ASP A 38 0.04 -26.41 23.33
CA ASP A 38 -0.61 -27.15 24.38
C ASP A 38 -0.51 -26.43 25.73
N LEU A 39 0.49 -25.58 25.94
CA LEU A 39 0.58 -24.71 27.11
C LEU A 39 -0.57 -23.67 27.19
N GLN A 40 -1.19 -23.33 26.08
CA GLN A 40 -2.35 -22.43 26.06
C GLN A 40 -3.68 -23.21 26.24
N SER A 41 -3.75 -24.44 25.71
CA SER A 41 -4.98 -25.22 25.66
C SER A 41 -5.11 -26.34 26.71
N GLY A 42 -4.00 -26.87 27.19
CA GLY A 42 -3.95 -28.08 28.00
C GLY A 42 -4.16 -27.91 29.50
N GLY A 43 -4.95 -26.93 29.96
CA GLY A 43 -5.17 -26.66 31.39
C GLY A 43 -4.00 -26.01 32.12
N VAL A 44 -2.97 -25.60 31.40
CA VAL A 44 -1.78 -24.91 31.93
C VAL A 44 -2.02 -23.41 32.11
N SER A 45 -3.05 -22.87 31.45
CA SER A 45 -3.52 -21.48 31.58
C SER A 45 -2.49 -20.41 31.16
N ALA A 46 -1.62 -20.73 30.20
CA ALA A 46 -0.76 -19.71 29.60
C ALA A 46 -1.59 -18.66 28.83
N LEU A 47 -1.37 -17.39 29.09
CA LEU A 47 -2.06 -16.30 28.40
C LEU A 47 -1.61 -16.15 26.96
N ALA A 48 -0.32 -16.32 26.69
CA ALA A 48 0.25 -16.25 25.36
C ALA A 48 1.54 -17.07 25.26
N VAL A 49 1.79 -17.58 24.06
CA VAL A 49 3.02 -18.28 23.69
C VAL A 49 3.56 -17.71 22.41
N GLN A 50 4.89 -17.56 22.31
CA GLN A 50 5.52 -17.00 21.14
C GLN A 50 6.89 -17.60 20.87
N TYR A 51 7.18 -17.93 19.60
CA TYR A 51 8.51 -18.37 19.19
C TYR A 51 9.50 -17.24 19.08
N THR A 52 10.75 -17.59 19.38
CA THR A 52 11.91 -16.76 19.06
C THR A 52 12.86 -17.53 18.14
N PHE A 53 13.80 -16.84 17.53
CA PHE A 53 14.88 -17.49 16.79
C PHE A 53 15.76 -18.32 17.75
N GLY A 54 16.27 -19.47 17.31
CA GLY A 54 17.20 -20.29 18.07
C GLY A 54 16.57 -21.37 18.98
N GLY A 55 15.35 -21.81 18.65
CA GLY A 55 14.73 -22.96 19.37
C GLY A 55 14.19 -22.60 20.75
N LYS A 56 13.91 -21.33 21.00
CA LYS A 56 13.42 -20.79 22.26
C LYS A 56 11.99 -20.27 22.09
N CYS A 57 11.17 -20.47 23.11
CA CYS A 57 9.83 -19.90 23.19
C CYS A 57 9.69 -19.00 24.40
N LEU A 58 8.84 -18.00 24.30
CA LEU A 58 8.40 -17.18 25.41
C LEU A 58 6.98 -17.57 25.78
N VAL A 59 6.70 -17.65 27.09
CA VAL A 59 5.39 -18.00 27.63
C VAL A 59 5.00 -16.98 28.69
N LEU A 60 3.79 -16.45 28.61
CA LEU A 60 3.24 -15.45 29.51
C LEU A 60 2.17 -16.10 30.42
N PHE A 61 2.26 -15.83 31.70
CA PHE A 61 1.28 -16.20 32.72
C PHE A 61 0.92 -15.02 33.58
N GLU A 62 -0.24 -15.03 34.21
CA GLU A 62 -0.52 -14.18 35.35
C GLU A 62 0.47 -14.48 36.49
N LYS A 63 0.74 -13.48 37.36
CA LYS A 63 1.84 -13.50 38.34
C LYS A 63 1.90 -14.76 39.18
N ASP A 64 0.80 -15.17 39.76
CA ASP A 64 0.76 -16.23 40.78
C ASP A 64 0.34 -17.60 40.25
N VAL A 65 0.05 -17.70 38.95
CA VAL A 65 -0.48 -18.92 38.34
C VAL A 65 0.62 -19.97 38.11
N MET A 66 1.85 -19.53 37.77
CA MET A 66 2.92 -20.43 37.34
C MET A 66 4.27 -20.08 37.97
N THR A 67 5.00 -21.12 38.36
CA THR A 67 6.41 -21.04 38.81
C THR A 67 7.33 -21.78 37.84
N THR A 68 8.61 -21.43 37.85
CA THR A 68 9.64 -22.10 37.04
C THR A 68 9.65 -23.62 37.25
N GLY A 69 9.58 -24.05 38.52
CA GLY A 69 9.61 -25.49 38.85
C GLY A 69 8.32 -26.23 38.43
N LYS A 70 7.14 -25.59 38.53
CA LYS A 70 5.89 -26.15 38.08
C LYS A 70 5.86 -26.27 36.55
N LEU A 71 6.25 -25.20 35.83
CA LEU A 71 6.29 -25.20 34.36
C LEU A 71 7.33 -26.21 33.85
N GLY A 72 8.49 -26.26 34.49
CA GLY A 72 9.55 -27.25 34.17
C GLY A 72 9.05 -28.68 34.28
N ARG A 73 8.34 -29.04 35.35
CA ARG A 73 7.76 -30.38 35.53
C ARG A 73 6.73 -30.71 34.46
N ILE A 74 5.77 -29.81 34.20
CA ILE A 74 4.74 -30.03 33.20
C ILE A 74 5.34 -30.35 31.81
N ILE A 75 6.40 -29.63 31.42
CA ILE A 75 7.02 -29.84 30.11
C ILE A 75 7.98 -31.03 30.14
N SER A 76 8.72 -31.27 31.23
CA SER A 76 9.70 -32.35 31.34
C SER A 76 9.07 -33.74 31.41
N ASP A 77 7.82 -33.88 31.83
CA ASP A 77 7.09 -35.15 31.78
C ASP A 77 7.01 -35.66 30.33
N GLU A 78 6.91 -34.80 29.36
CA GLU A 78 6.90 -35.14 27.93
C GLU A 78 8.27 -34.98 27.26
N TYR A 79 9.05 -33.96 27.69
CA TYR A 79 10.36 -33.58 27.12
C TYR A 79 11.44 -33.38 28.20
N PRO A 80 12.18 -34.43 28.59
CA PRO A 80 13.07 -34.39 29.72
C PRO A 80 14.17 -33.32 29.68
N ASP A 81 14.66 -32.99 28.48
CA ASP A 81 15.81 -32.06 28.29
C ASP A 81 15.37 -30.59 28.19
N VAL A 82 14.12 -30.27 28.52
CA VAL A 82 13.64 -28.89 28.47
C VAL A 82 14.28 -28.03 29.56
N THR A 83 14.65 -26.82 29.20
CA THR A 83 15.11 -25.83 30.16
C THR A 83 14.16 -24.65 30.24
N VAL A 84 13.66 -24.39 31.44
CA VAL A 84 12.77 -23.25 31.71
C VAL A 84 13.49 -22.23 32.59
N LYS A 85 13.42 -20.95 32.18
CA LYS A 85 13.96 -19.83 32.96
C LYS A 85 12.92 -18.71 33.07
N LYS A 86 12.71 -18.19 34.27
CA LYS A 86 11.94 -16.97 34.48
C LYS A 86 12.78 -15.78 34.02
N ILE A 87 12.16 -14.85 33.31
CA ILE A 87 12.79 -13.61 32.85
C ILE A 87 12.44 -12.52 33.85
N ASN A 88 13.46 -11.80 34.33
CA ASN A 88 13.26 -10.61 35.12
C ASN A 88 13.02 -9.43 34.21
N VAL A 89 11.75 -9.01 34.04
CA VAL A 89 11.37 -7.92 33.13
C VAL A 89 11.86 -6.54 33.57
N LEU A 90 12.26 -6.37 34.85
CA LEU A 90 12.87 -5.15 35.35
C LEU A 90 14.38 -5.08 35.09
N ASN A 91 15.00 -6.20 34.72
CA ASN A 91 16.43 -6.26 34.42
C ASN A 91 16.66 -6.05 32.92
N GLN A 92 17.29 -4.93 32.55
CA GLN A 92 17.52 -4.55 31.17
C GLN A 92 18.37 -5.59 30.40
N GLU A 93 19.37 -6.21 31.02
CA GLU A 93 20.25 -7.20 30.37
C GLU A 93 19.47 -8.50 30.08
N ASP A 94 18.64 -8.95 31.03
CA ASP A 94 17.75 -10.10 30.82
C ASP A 94 16.77 -9.82 29.68
N CYS A 95 16.23 -8.61 29.61
CA CYS A 95 15.31 -8.22 28.57
C CYS A 95 15.96 -8.12 27.18
N LYS A 96 17.14 -7.51 27.07
CA LYS A 96 17.89 -7.48 25.80
C LYS A 96 18.18 -8.89 25.29
N LYS A 97 18.61 -9.79 26.19
CA LYS A 97 18.93 -11.16 25.85
C LYS A 97 17.75 -11.99 25.39
N ASN A 98 16.57 -11.76 25.98
CA ASN A 98 15.38 -12.61 25.79
C ASN A 98 14.35 -12.04 24.84
N PHE A 99 14.18 -10.71 24.76
CA PHE A 99 13.12 -10.11 23.98
C PHE A 99 13.57 -9.51 22.66
N TYR A 100 14.84 -9.59 22.33
CA TYR A 100 15.42 -8.90 21.18
C TYR A 100 15.04 -7.42 21.12
N TYR A 101 16.02 -6.56 21.03
CA TYR A 101 15.83 -5.12 20.87
C TYR A 101 14.64 -4.55 21.70
N GLN A 102 14.93 -3.85 22.78
CA GLN A 102 13.99 -3.00 23.52
C GLN A 102 12.56 -3.61 23.70
N TYR A 103 12.44 -4.84 24.18
CA TYR A 103 11.16 -5.47 24.53
C TYR A 103 10.20 -5.76 23.36
N ARG A 104 10.69 -5.81 22.13
CA ARG A 104 9.88 -6.12 20.93
C ARG A 104 9.01 -7.37 21.12
N LEU A 105 9.60 -8.46 21.56
CA LEU A 105 8.88 -9.72 21.74
C LEU A 105 7.94 -9.68 22.94
N LEU A 106 8.28 -8.92 23.99
CA LEU A 106 7.39 -8.73 25.13
C LEU A 106 6.12 -7.99 24.73
N ALA A 107 6.24 -6.93 23.92
CA ALA A 107 5.06 -6.20 23.42
C ALA A 107 4.13 -7.12 22.60
N LEU A 108 4.70 -7.90 21.69
CA LEU A 108 3.92 -8.86 20.91
C LEU A 108 3.30 -9.96 21.77
N LEU A 109 4.01 -10.43 22.79
CA LEU A 109 3.52 -11.44 23.72
C LEU A 109 2.30 -10.92 24.51
N LEU A 110 2.40 -9.69 25.04
CA LEU A 110 1.26 -9.03 25.72
C LEU A 110 0.10 -8.75 24.77
N MET A 111 0.36 -8.27 23.54
CA MET A 111 -0.70 -8.09 22.54
C MET A 111 -1.39 -9.42 22.18
N ASN A 112 -0.66 -10.54 22.19
CA ASN A 112 -1.22 -11.87 21.95
C ASN A 112 -2.06 -12.38 23.11
N SER A 113 -1.91 -11.84 24.33
CA SER A 113 -2.74 -12.20 25.46
C SER A 113 -4.09 -11.46 25.48
N MET A 114 -4.29 -10.46 24.61
CA MET A 114 -5.57 -9.77 24.49
C MET A 114 -6.67 -10.76 24.07
N HIS A 115 -7.52 -11.13 24.99
CA HIS A 115 -8.77 -11.80 24.68
C HIS A 115 -9.82 -10.73 24.43
N VAL A 116 -9.92 -10.23 23.21
CA VAL A 116 -10.93 -9.23 22.85
C VAL A 116 -12.32 -9.90 22.92
N PRO A 117 -13.11 -9.68 23.98
CA PRO A 117 -14.42 -10.29 24.10
C PRO A 117 -15.37 -9.63 23.10
N SER A 118 -16.24 -10.43 22.57
CA SER A 118 -17.43 -10.01 21.84
C SER A 118 -17.25 -9.12 20.62
N GLY A 119 -16.81 -9.66 19.57
CA GLY A 119 -17.56 -9.45 18.35
C GLY A 119 -17.05 -8.44 17.34
N GLU A 120 -16.21 -7.47 17.64
CA GLU A 120 -15.77 -6.51 16.64
C GLU A 120 -14.28 -6.60 16.27
N GLY A 121 -13.40 -6.98 17.17
CA GLY A 121 -11.97 -7.18 16.95
C GLY A 121 -11.47 -8.54 17.42
N TYR A 122 -10.47 -9.09 16.74
CA TYR A 122 -9.85 -10.38 17.08
C TYR A 122 -8.34 -10.28 16.95
N ALA A 123 -7.62 -10.68 17.98
CA ALA A 123 -6.18 -10.81 17.95
C ALA A 123 -5.79 -12.28 17.79
N TYR A 124 -4.88 -12.57 16.86
CA TYR A 124 -4.41 -13.92 16.57
C TYR A 124 -2.88 -13.95 16.56
N ASN A 125 -2.32 -14.81 17.37
CA ASN A 125 -0.90 -15.11 17.35
C ASN A 125 -0.59 -16.06 16.18
N ASN A 126 0.46 -15.80 15.44
CA ASN A 126 0.95 -16.71 14.42
C ASN A 126 2.22 -17.48 14.85
N LEU A 127 2.61 -17.36 16.11
CA LEU A 127 3.79 -17.99 16.72
C LEU A 127 5.14 -17.50 16.16
N SER A 128 5.18 -16.68 15.14
CA SER A 128 6.40 -16.27 14.45
C SER A 128 6.84 -14.84 14.78
N GLY A 129 6.42 -14.29 15.92
CA GLY A 129 6.74 -12.91 16.31
C GLY A 129 5.96 -11.85 15.53
N ARG A 130 4.76 -12.19 15.07
CA ARG A 130 3.81 -11.28 14.40
C ARG A 130 2.46 -11.42 15.08
N LEU A 131 1.70 -10.34 15.09
CA LEU A 131 0.31 -10.37 15.48
C LEU A 131 -0.57 -10.20 14.25
N PHE A 132 -1.58 -11.03 14.12
CA PHE A 132 -2.66 -10.85 13.17
C PHE A 132 -3.90 -10.34 13.92
N TYR A 133 -4.37 -9.16 13.53
CA TYR A 133 -5.58 -8.57 14.09
C TYR A 133 -6.63 -8.42 12.99
N SER A 134 -7.87 -8.82 13.26
CA SER A 134 -8.97 -8.76 12.30
C SER A 134 -10.22 -8.21 12.94
N VAL A 135 -11.15 -7.75 12.12
CA VAL A 135 -12.47 -7.25 12.55
C VAL A 135 -13.58 -7.94 11.78
N LYS A 136 -14.78 -7.92 12.33
CA LYS A 136 -15.98 -8.40 11.65
C LYS A 136 -16.16 -7.69 10.30
N GLY A 137 -16.36 -8.46 9.24
CA GLY A 137 -16.53 -7.96 7.87
C GLY A 137 -15.22 -7.88 7.06
N TRP A 138 -14.10 -8.32 7.64
CA TRP A 138 -12.85 -8.55 6.89
C TRP A 138 -12.75 -9.97 6.34
N ASP A 139 -13.68 -10.84 6.71
CA ASP A 139 -13.86 -12.15 6.10
C ASP A 139 -14.82 -12.05 4.91
N GLY A 140 -14.47 -12.64 3.79
CA GLY A 140 -15.37 -12.87 2.67
C GLY A 140 -15.88 -14.30 2.66
N ARG A 141 -17.17 -14.48 2.43
CA ARG A 141 -17.78 -15.78 2.25
C ARG A 141 -18.30 -15.94 0.84
N ASP A 142 -18.19 -17.14 0.33
CA ASP A 142 -18.80 -17.51 -0.93
C ASP A 142 -20.32 -17.43 -0.79
N LYS A 143 -20.99 -16.84 -1.74
CA LYS A 143 -22.44 -16.57 -1.68
C LYS A 143 -23.29 -17.84 -1.79
N GLU A 144 -22.79 -18.84 -2.51
CA GLU A 144 -23.51 -20.09 -2.77
C GLU A 144 -23.27 -21.13 -1.67
N THR A 145 -22.01 -21.29 -1.28
CA THR A 145 -21.60 -22.32 -0.32
C THR A 145 -21.55 -21.84 1.12
N GLY A 146 -21.58 -20.52 1.37
CA GLY A 146 -21.39 -19.92 2.69
C GLY A 146 -19.98 -20.10 3.28
N LYS A 147 -19.08 -20.81 2.58
CA LYS A 147 -17.73 -21.12 3.05
C LYS A 147 -16.82 -19.87 3.01
N PRO A 148 -15.84 -19.78 3.92
CA PRO A 148 -14.93 -18.64 3.94
C PRO A 148 -14.06 -18.64 2.68
N TYR A 149 -14.20 -17.60 1.85
CA TYR A 149 -13.44 -17.39 0.61
C TYR A 149 -12.08 -16.79 0.87
N PHE A 150 -12.02 -15.77 1.75
CA PHE A 150 -10.78 -15.13 2.19
C PHE A 150 -10.90 -14.59 3.62
N ARG A 151 -9.75 -14.35 4.24
CA ARG A 151 -9.62 -13.59 5.49
C ARG A 151 -8.56 -12.51 5.33
N LYS A 152 -8.84 -11.33 5.87
CA LYS A 152 -7.89 -10.21 5.92
C LYS A 152 -7.49 -9.96 7.36
N PHE A 153 -6.23 -9.63 7.54
CA PHE A 153 -5.66 -9.29 8.83
C PHE A 153 -4.83 -8.01 8.73
N LEU A 154 -4.86 -7.21 9.77
CA LEU A 154 -3.82 -6.25 10.06
C LEU A 154 -2.65 -7.05 10.64
N GLU A 155 -1.57 -7.16 9.90
CA GLU A 155 -0.33 -7.77 10.36
C GLU A 155 0.49 -6.70 11.08
N LEU A 156 0.77 -6.94 12.34
CA LEU A 156 1.57 -6.09 13.21
C LEU A 156 2.94 -6.71 13.38
N THR A 157 3.96 -5.96 13.03
CA THR A 157 5.36 -6.40 13.11
C THR A 157 6.23 -5.25 13.55
N PHE A 158 7.26 -5.54 14.36
CA PHE A 158 8.31 -4.57 14.64
C PHE A 158 9.33 -4.56 13.50
N ASP A 159 9.73 -3.38 13.08
CA ASP A 159 10.86 -3.18 12.19
C ASP A 159 12.20 -3.13 12.97
N PRO A 160 13.35 -3.10 12.28
CA PRO A 160 14.65 -2.98 12.94
C PRO A 160 14.83 -1.69 13.75
N GLY A 161 14.11 -0.63 13.38
CA GLY A 161 14.08 0.64 14.10
C GLY A 161 13.23 0.64 15.36
N MET A 162 12.66 -0.53 15.73
CA MET A 162 11.80 -0.73 16.90
C MET A 162 10.42 -0.10 16.81
N TYR A 163 10.00 0.27 15.62
CA TYR A 163 8.64 0.74 15.40
C TYR A 163 7.71 -0.43 15.11
N LEU A 164 6.54 -0.44 15.75
CA LEU A 164 5.46 -1.35 15.41
C LEU A 164 4.79 -0.87 14.12
N SER A 165 4.87 -1.67 13.07
CA SER A 165 4.28 -1.36 11.76
C SER A 165 3.01 -2.16 11.54
N ALA A 166 1.96 -1.49 11.02
CA ALA A 166 0.66 -2.08 10.71
C ALA A 166 0.46 -2.22 9.19
N ASN A 167 0.33 -3.44 8.69
CA ASN A 167 0.13 -3.75 7.27
C ASN A 167 -1.03 -4.72 7.06
N VAL A 168 -1.69 -4.66 5.90
CA VAL A 168 -2.78 -5.59 5.58
C VAL A 168 -2.25 -6.83 4.87
N LYS A 169 -2.63 -8.00 5.37
CA LYS A 169 -2.41 -9.31 4.74
C LYS A 169 -3.75 -9.98 4.41
N THR A 170 -3.83 -10.55 3.23
CA THR A 170 -5.00 -11.32 2.79
C THR A 170 -4.60 -12.77 2.60
N PHE A 171 -5.37 -13.65 3.20
CA PHE A 171 -5.27 -15.09 3.03
C PHE A 171 -6.50 -15.59 2.28
N ARG A 172 -6.27 -16.41 1.27
CA ARG A 172 -7.33 -17.02 0.48
C ARG A 172 -7.49 -18.46 0.91
N ASN A 173 -8.73 -18.93 1.02
CA ASN A 173 -9.02 -20.32 1.29
C ASN A 173 -8.47 -21.21 0.16
N ARG A 174 -7.97 -22.39 0.51
CA ARG A 174 -7.32 -23.32 -0.41
C ARG A 174 -8.27 -23.79 -1.51
N ILE A 175 -9.53 -23.99 -1.24
CA ILE A 175 -10.53 -24.44 -2.22
C ILE A 175 -10.61 -23.48 -3.42
N TYR A 176 -10.47 -22.17 -3.18
CA TYR A 176 -10.59 -21.14 -4.20
C TYR A 176 -9.26 -20.69 -4.78
N LYS A 177 -8.16 -21.28 -4.33
CA LYS A 177 -6.84 -21.02 -4.91
C LYS A 177 -6.53 -22.20 -5.82
N LYS A 178 -6.53 -21.99 -7.13
CA LYS A 178 -5.87 -22.93 -8.04
C LYS A 178 -4.43 -23.08 -7.56
N LEU A 179 -4.11 -24.24 -6.97
CA LEU A 179 -2.77 -24.58 -6.49
C LEU A 179 -1.88 -24.87 -7.70
N GLU A 180 -1.68 -23.89 -8.54
CA GLU A 180 -0.84 -24.02 -9.68
C GLU A 180 0.32 -23.05 -9.58
N ALA A 181 1.42 -23.60 -9.32
CA ALA A 181 2.59 -23.40 -10.15
C ALA A 181 3.43 -24.64 -9.94
N GLU A 182 3.25 -25.61 -10.75
CA GLU A 182 4.35 -26.46 -11.10
C GLU A 182 5.41 -25.55 -11.70
N ASP A 183 6.58 -25.57 -11.12
CA ASP A 183 7.74 -24.94 -11.73
C ASP A 183 7.92 -25.55 -13.13
N LYS A 184 8.53 -24.84 -14.07
CA LYS A 184 8.86 -25.40 -15.40
C LYS A 184 9.60 -26.73 -15.33
N ASP A 185 10.11 -27.08 -14.15
CA ASP A 185 10.79 -28.35 -13.84
C ASP A 185 9.89 -29.39 -13.16
N GLY A 186 8.55 -29.19 -13.15
CA GLY A 186 7.61 -30.14 -12.51
C GLY A 186 7.66 -30.18 -10.98
N LYS A 187 8.46 -29.30 -10.33
CA LYS A 187 8.56 -29.24 -8.87
C LYS A 187 7.43 -28.40 -8.29
N LYS A 188 6.59 -29.01 -7.47
CA LYS A 188 5.51 -28.31 -6.76
C LYS A 188 6.08 -27.21 -5.89
N LYS A 189 5.76 -25.95 -6.21
CA LYS A 189 6.15 -24.80 -5.40
C LYS A 189 5.53 -24.91 -4.02
N TYR A 190 6.35 -24.91 -2.97
CA TYR A 190 5.86 -24.96 -1.61
C TYR A 190 5.08 -23.67 -1.28
N VAL A 191 3.79 -23.82 -1.01
CA VAL A 191 2.92 -22.72 -0.57
C VAL A 191 2.63 -22.92 0.91
N ALA A 192 3.02 -21.94 1.73
CA ALA A 192 2.74 -21.98 3.17
C ALA A 192 1.23 -22.01 3.41
N LYS A 193 0.80 -23.02 4.14
CA LYS A 193 -0.59 -23.24 4.55
C LYS A 193 -0.79 -22.71 5.96
N TYR A 194 -1.94 -22.12 6.22
CA TYR A 194 -2.33 -21.57 7.51
C TYR A 194 -3.68 -22.15 7.90
N VAL A 195 -3.86 -22.35 9.19
CA VAL A 195 -5.09 -22.85 9.78
C VAL A 195 -5.48 -21.99 10.98
N PHE A 196 -6.75 -21.92 11.27
CA PHE A 196 -7.25 -21.37 12.50
C PHE A 196 -7.43 -22.51 13.51
N ASP A 197 -6.60 -22.48 14.52
CA ASP A 197 -6.67 -23.43 15.63
C ASP A 197 -7.89 -23.11 16.48
N LYS A 198 -8.81 -24.07 16.60
CA LYS A 198 -10.11 -23.87 17.28
C LYS A 198 -9.96 -23.78 18.80
N ASP A 199 -9.00 -24.49 19.34
CA ASP A 199 -8.80 -24.59 20.78
C ASP A 199 -8.02 -23.41 21.35
N THR A 200 -6.92 -23.06 20.69
CA THR A 200 -6.06 -21.96 21.13
C THR A 200 -6.45 -20.60 20.51
N LYS A 201 -7.40 -20.56 19.55
CA LYS A 201 -7.80 -19.38 18.78
C LYS A 201 -6.62 -18.68 18.08
N VAL A 202 -5.61 -19.45 17.71
CA VAL A 202 -4.40 -18.99 17.02
C VAL A 202 -4.55 -19.19 15.51
N PHE A 203 -4.29 -18.15 14.71
CA PHE A 203 -4.15 -18.29 13.27
C PHE A 203 -2.67 -18.54 12.94
N ARG A 204 -2.31 -19.77 12.69
CA ARG A 204 -0.93 -20.22 12.58
C ARG A 204 -0.63 -20.97 11.29
N ARG A 205 0.64 -21.17 11.03
CA ARG A 205 1.08 -22.04 9.94
C ARG A 205 0.67 -23.49 10.25
N LYS A 206 0.06 -24.16 9.26
CA LYS A 206 -0.25 -25.58 9.36
C LYS A 206 1.05 -26.37 9.37
N LEU A 207 1.22 -27.21 10.39
CA LEU A 207 2.33 -28.14 10.54
C LEU A 207 2.08 -29.42 9.72
N LYS A 208 3.13 -30.23 9.54
CA LYS A 208 2.99 -31.50 8.85
C LYS A 208 2.17 -32.51 9.66
N THR A 209 2.28 -32.43 10.97
CA THR A 209 1.59 -33.25 11.96
C THR A 209 0.11 -32.90 12.14
N ASP A 210 -0.35 -31.73 11.68
CA ASP A 210 -1.75 -31.32 11.76
C ASP A 210 -2.62 -32.16 10.80
N THR A 211 -3.35 -33.16 11.30
CA THR A 211 -4.12 -34.11 10.48
C THR A 211 -5.62 -33.80 10.40
N GLY A 212 -6.19 -33.04 11.32
CA GLY A 212 -7.64 -32.86 11.46
C GLY A 212 -8.28 -31.71 10.65
N TYR A 213 -7.55 -31.08 9.70
CA TYR A 213 -8.07 -29.92 8.95
C TYR A 213 -8.52 -30.28 7.55
N THR A 214 -9.75 -29.94 7.22
CA THR A 214 -10.29 -30.06 5.86
C THR A 214 -9.81 -28.94 4.95
N ASP A 215 -9.93 -29.10 3.62
CA ASP A 215 -9.41 -28.12 2.65
C ASP A 215 -10.08 -26.72 2.78
N ASP A 216 -11.30 -26.66 3.29
CA ASP A 216 -12.03 -25.41 3.56
C ASP A 216 -11.63 -24.73 4.87
N GLU A 217 -10.83 -25.37 5.70
CA GLU A 217 -10.22 -24.79 6.91
C GLU A 217 -8.78 -24.30 6.65
N ILE A 218 -8.20 -24.61 5.47
CA ILE A 218 -6.83 -24.26 5.11
C ILE A 218 -6.80 -22.98 4.28
N PHE A 219 -5.96 -22.06 4.69
CA PHE A 219 -5.71 -20.78 4.02
C PHE A 219 -4.29 -20.70 3.49
N CYS A 220 -4.11 -19.95 2.38
CA CYS A 220 -2.81 -19.63 1.82
C CYS A 220 -2.68 -18.13 1.64
N LEU A 221 -1.49 -17.59 1.76
CA LEU A 221 -1.26 -16.17 1.48
C LEU A 221 -1.72 -15.88 0.04
N ALA A 222 -2.59 -14.89 -0.13
CA ALA A 222 -3.03 -14.47 -1.45
C ALA A 222 -1.85 -13.93 -2.24
N GLY A 223 -1.56 -14.55 -3.38
CA GLY A 223 -0.55 -14.07 -4.33
C GLY A 223 -1.04 -12.83 -5.09
N PHE A 224 -0.16 -12.27 -5.92
CA PHE A 224 -0.50 -11.12 -6.77
C PHE A 224 -1.37 -11.50 -7.99
N GLU A 225 -1.65 -12.77 -8.20
CA GLU A 225 -2.46 -13.27 -9.30
C GLU A 225 -3.95 -13.13 -8.98
N GLY A 226 -4.67 -12.41 -9.82
CA GLY A 226 -6.09 -12.12 -9.70
C GLY A 226 -6.41 -10.69 -9.22
N LYS A 227 -7.68 -10.29 -9.28
CA LYS A 227 -8.15 -8.98 -8.79
C LYS A 227 -7.66 -8.77 -7.36
N ARG A 228 -6.84 -7.76 -7.13
CA ARG A 228 -6.33 -7.40 -5.82
C ARG A 228 -7.49 -7.21 -4.88
N MET A 229 -7.62 -8.07 -3.88
CA MET A 229 -8.55 -7.88 -2.78
C MET A 229 -7.99 -6.80 -1.84
N SER A 230 -7.82 -5.60 -2.36
CA SER A 230 -7.29 -4.47 -1.62
C SER A 230 -8.30 -3.98 -0.60
N VAL A 231 -7.82 -3.62 0.58
CA VAL A 231 -8.61 -2.83 1.54
C VAL A 231 -8.35 -1.37 1.23
N ASN A 232 -9.41 -0.58 1.10
CA ASN A 232 -9.26 0.86 1.00
C ASN A 232 -8.53 1.36 2.26
N TYR A 233 -7.61 2.29 2.06
CA TYR A 233 -6.90 2.85 3.20
C TYR A 233 -7.86 3.60 4.13
N ILE A 234 -8.67 4.49 3.58
CA ILE A 234 -9.81 5.12 4.24
C ILE A 234 -11.02 4.97 3.32
N ASN A 235 -12.19 4.75 3.89
CA ASN A 235 -13.44 4.75 3.16
C ASN A 235 -14.40 5.74 3.81
N PHE A 236 -14.68 6.81 3.09
CA PHE A 236 -15.46 7.94 3.57
C PHE A 236 -16.98 7.84 3.35
N LYS A 237 -17.48 6.73 2.80
CA LYS A 237 -18.91 6.59 2.49
C LYS A 237 -19.80 6.61 3.73
N SER A 238 -19.35 6.03 4.83
CA SER A 238 -20.08 5.98 6.09
C SER A 238 -19.15 5.55 7.23
N LEU A 239 -19.55 5.76 8.48
CA LEU A 239 -18.85 5.24 9.66
C LEU A 239 -18.61 3.73 9.57
N GLY A 240 -19.61 2.95 9.15
CA GLY A 240 -19.47 1.51 8.96
C GLY A 240 -18.47 1.13 7.85
N SER A 241 -18.37 1.94 6.79
CA SER A 241 -17.37 1.78 5.74
C SER A 241 -15.97 2.18 6.20
N PHE A 242 -15.87 3.23 7.02
CA PHE A 242 -14.62 3.64 7.65
C PHE A 242 -14.11 2.55 8.60
N LYS A 243 -14.94 2.04 9.51
CA LYS A 243 -14.57 0.95 10.44
C LYS A 243 -14.00 -0.29 9.74
N ARG A 244 -14.39 -0.55 8.49
CA ARG A 244 -13.86 -1.64 7.65
C ARG A 244 -12.69 -1.25 6.76
N SER A 245 -12.28 0.01 6.76
CA SER A 245 -11.07 0.47 6.08
C SER A 245 -9.81 0.13 6.90
N LYS A 246 -8.62 0.22 6.27
CA LYS A 246 -7.37 -0.01 7.00
C LYS A 246 -7.23 0.94 8.20
N ALA A 247 -7.51 2.22 8.00
CA ALA A 247 -7.43 3.24 9.05
C ALA A 247 -8.40 2.95 10.21
N GLY A 248 -9.65 2.58 9.89
CA GLY A 248 -10.63 2.24 10.92
C GLY A 248 -10.25 1.01 11.74
N VAL A 249 -9.63 0.01 11.11
CA VAL A 249 -9.14 -1.19 11.82
C VAL A 249 -7.92 -0.87 12.68
N ILE A 250 -7.03 0.02 12.23
CA ILE A 250 -5.93 0.52 13.07
C ILE A 250 -6.48 1.27 14.28
N CYS A 251 -7.47 2.16 14.10
CA CYS A 251 -8.12 2.84 15.22
C CYS A 251 -8.69 1.84 16.24
N ARG A 252 -9.42 0.82 15.76
CA ARG A 252 -9.99 -0.21 16.66
C ARG A 252 -8.90 -0.98 17.39
N PHE A 253 -7.82 -1.35 16.71
CA PHE A 253 -6.68 -2.01 17.34
C PHE A 253 -6.05 -1.14 18.45
N LEU A 254 -5.87 0.15 18.19
CA LEU A 254 -5.33 1.09 19.19
C LEU A 254 -6.27 1.25 20.40
N ASP A 255 -7.58 1.26 20.17
CA ASP A 255 -8.57 1.31 21.23
C ASP A 255 -8.52 0.03 22.09
N ASP A 256 -8.47 -1.14 21.47
CA ASP A 256 -8.36 -2.43 22.17
C ASP A 256 -7.05 -2.50 22.99
N VAL A 257 -5.91 -2.09 22.42
CA VAL A 257 -4.64 -2.03 23.18
C VAL A 257 -4.75 -1.11 24.37
N ARG A 258 -5.37 0.05 24.21
CA ARG A 258 -5.58 1.00 25.33
C ARG A 258 -6.48 0.41 26.39
N GLU A 259 -7.54 -0.26 26.01
CA GLU A 259 -8.52 -0.87 26.93
C GLU A 259 -7.91 -2.03 27.72
N TYR A 260 -7.19 -2.93 27.06
CA TYR A 260 -6.71 -4.18 27.68
C TYR A 260 -5.27 -4.12 28.18
N LEU A 261 -4.44 -3.27 27.62
CA LEU A 261 -3.00 -3.22 27.91
C LEU A 261 -2.50 -1.83 28.30
N GLY A 262 -3.39 -0.84 28.41
CA GLY A 262 -3.02 0.55 28.69
C GLY A 262 -2.31 0.77 30.02
N GLU A 263 -2.48 -0.12 31.00
CA GLU A 263 -1.74 -0.10 32.26
C GLU A 263 -0.27 -0.55 32.11
N TYR A 264 0.05 -1.32 31.07
CA TYR A 264 1.38 -1.93 30.87
C TYR A 264 2.22 -1.18 29.85
N PHE A 265 1.56 -0.67 28.81
CA PHE A 265 2.21 0.18 27.80
C PHE A 265 1.19 0.96 26.98
N THR A 266 1.67 2.03 26.36
CA THR A 266 0.90 2.79 25.38
C THR A 266 1.57 2.76 24.02
N LEU A 267 0.76 2.81 22.96
CA LEU A 267 1.21 2.94 21.57
C LEU A 267 1.06 4.40 21.14
N GLU A 268 2.17 5.03 20.79
CA GLU A 268 2.17 6.38 20.24
C GLU A 268 2.51 6.36 18.77
N GLN A 269 1.70 7.02 17.96
CA GLN A 269 1.95 7.15 16.53
C GLN A 269 3.20 7.99 16.29
N CYS A 270 4.10 7.48 15.45
CA CYS A 270 5.31 8.19 15.11
C CYS A 270 4.99 9.40 14.23
N ILE A 271 5.43 10.56 14.71
CA ILE A 271 5.41 11.83 14.00
C ILE A 271 6.80 12.04 13.43
N ARG A 272 6.89 12.45 12.16
CA ARG A 272 8.13 12.88 11.51
C ARG A 272 8.02 14.37 11.24
N ASP A 273 9.03 15.11 11.62
CA ASP A 273 9.12 16.50 11.25
C ASP A 273 9.49 16.57 9.76
N ASN A 274 8.81 17.47 9.09
CA ASN A 274 8.96 17.68 7.66
C ASN A 274 9.39 19.13 7.49
N ASP A 275 10.68 19.33 7.34
CA ASP A 275 11.24 20.67 7.28
C ASP A 275 11.21 21.23 5.86
N GLU A 276 11.08 20.36 4.81
CA GLU A 276 11.15 20.85 3.46
C GLU A 276 10.08 20.22 2.55
N VAL A 277 9.43 21.10 1.82
CA VAL A 277 8.44 20.77 0.79
C VAL A 277 9.03 21.17 -0.55
N PHE A 278 9.07 20.24 -1.48
CA PHE A 278 9.33 20.60 -2.86
C PHE A 278 8.18 21.47 -3.37
N CYS A 279 8.43 22.75 -3.46
CA CYS A 279 7.40 23.75 -3.73
C CYS A 279 6.93 23.68 -5.19
N GLU A 280 5.61 23.76 -5.38
CA GLU A 280 4.96 23.72 -6.70
C GLU A 280 5.45 24.83 -7.67
N LYS A 281 5.98 25.91 -7.13
CA LYS A 281 6.46 27.05 -7.91
C LYS A 281 7.69 26.76 -8.78
N ASP A 282 8.49 25.79 -8.36
CA ASP A 282 9.78 25.46 -9.01
C ASP A 282 9.68 24.26 -9.97
N LYS A 283 8.48 23.73 -10.17
CA LYS A 283 8.26 22.62 -11.10
C LYS A 283 8.49 23.05 -12.52
N PRO A 284 9.29 22.31 -13.30
CA PRO A 284 9.20 22.41 -14.74
C PRO A 284 7.74 22.15 -15.12
N LYS A 285 7.10 23.03 -15.84
CA LYS A 285 5.76 22.83 -16.42
C LYS A 285 5.84 21.69 -17.43
N ALA A 286 5.85 20.48 -16.93
CA ALA A 286 5.85 19.26 -17.73
C ALA A 286 4.41 18.76 -18.01
N ASP A 287 3.41 19.62 -17.83
CA ASP A 287 2.06 19.39 -18.31
C ASP A 287 2.06 19.60 -19.81
N LEU A 288 2.39 18.54 -20.53
CA LEU A 288 2.23 18.55 -21.97
C LEU A 288 0.74 18.58 -22.29
N GLU A 289 0.34 19.58 -23.01
CA GLU A 289 -0.97 19.56 -23.66
C GLU A 289 -1.08 18.34 -24.59
N ASP A 290 -2.27 17.79 -24.73
CA ASP A 290 -2.50 16.62 -25.59
C ASP A 290 -1.96 16.83 -27.03
N LYS A 291 -1.99 18.07 -27.54
CA LYS A 291 -1.38 18.44 -28.82
C LYS A 291 0.15 18.29 -28.89
N ALA A 292 0.85 18.36 -27.77
CA ALA A 292 2.31 18.15 -27.77
C ALA A 292 2.64 16.66 -28.00
N TYR A 293 1.86 15.75 -27.43
CA TYR A 293 1.98 14.32 -27.77
C TYR A 293 1.65 14.08 -29.25
N GLY A 294 0.61 14.75 -29.75
CA GLY A 294 0.23 14.66 -31.16
C GLY A 294 1.33 15.07 -32.12
N ARG A 295 2.09 16.13 -31.80
CA ARG A 295 3.24 16.56 -32.63
C ARG A 295 4.30 15.47 -32.74
N ILE A 296 4.63 14.79 -31.63
CA ILE A 296 5.59 13.68 -31.63
C ILE A 296 5.06 12.49 -32.45
N LEU A 297 3.78 12.17 -32.34
CA LEU A 297 3.18 11.08 -33.09
C LEU A 297 3.11 11.35 -34.58
N ASN A 298 2.87 12.61 -35.00
CA ASN A 298 2.83 13.01 -36.41
C ASN A 298 4.17 12.92 -37.14
N GLU A 299 5.32 12.86 -36.42
CA GLU A 299 6.63 12.67 -37.04
C GLU A 299 6.70 11.37 -37.87
N LYS A 300 5.96 10.33 -37.44
CA LYS A 300 5.93 9.01 -38.11
C LYS A 300 4.52 8.56 -38.50
N GLY A 301 3.50 9.29 -38.03
CA GLY A 301 2.13 8.94 -38.20
C GLY A 301 1.67 7.78 -37.30
N VAL A 302 0.36 7.66 -37.14
CA VAL A 302 -0.29 6.60 -36.33
C VAL A 302 -1.11 5.69 -37.23
N ASN A 303 -1.00 4.38 -36.99
CA ASN A 303 -1.79 3.37 -37.67
C ASN A 303 -2.60 2.55 -36.67
N ILE A 304 -3.88 2.35 -36.91
CA ILE A 304 -4.79 1.55 -36.07
C ILE A 304 -4.98 0.20 -36.76
N VAL A 305 -4.71 -0.87 -36.02
CA VAL A 305 -4.80 -2.25 -36.50
C VAL A 305 -5.90 -2.98 -35.75
N ASP A 306 -6.94 -3.42 -36.44
CA ASP A 306 -8.02 -4.21 -35.85
C ASP A 306 -7.79 -5.70 -36.16
N GLU A 307 -7.25 -6.43 -35.18
CA GLU A 307 -7.01 -7.88 -35.28
C GLU A 307 -8.27 -8.71 -34.98
N CYS A 308 -9.32 -8.08 -34.46
CA CYS A 308 -10.53 -8.78 -34.04
C CYS A 308 -11.60 -8.78 -35.12
N GLY A 309 -11.75 -7.69 -35.88
CA GLY A 309 -12.69 -7.54 -36.97
C GLY A 309 -14.17 -7.60 -36.56
N ILE A 310 -14.51 -7.47 -35.30
CA ILE A 310 -15.88 -7.55 -34.77
C ILE A 310 -16.50 -6.16 -34.60
N PRO A 311 -17.84 -6.03 -34.54
CA PRO A 311 -18.53 -4.72 -34.42
C PRO A 311 -18.01 -3.85 -33.27
N LEU A 312 -17.66 -4.46 -32.12
CA LEU A 312 -17.12 -3.75 -30.96
C LEU A 312 -15.73 -3.16 -31.27
N SER A 313 -14.82 -3.93 -31.85
CA SER A 313 -13.49 -3.45 -32.21
C SER A 313 -13.56 -2.35 -33.28
N GLN A 314 -14.43 -2.48 -34.26
CA GLN A 314 -14.66 -1.46 -35.29
C GLN A 314 -15.20 -0.16 -34.71
N ALA A 315 -16.13 -0.21 -33.73
CA ALA A 315 -16.62 0.96 -33.02
C ALA A 315 -15.47 1.62 -32.23
N THR A 316 -14.63 0.83 -31.62
CA THR A 316 -13.44 1.30 -30.88
C THR A 316 -12.43 1.98 -31.82
N VAL A 317 -12.16 1.42 -32.99
CA VAL A 317 -11.32 2.05 -34.02
C VAL A 317 -11.83 3.45 -34.37
N LYS A 318 -13.13 3.59 -34.63
CA LYS A 318 -13.75 4.91 -34.94
C LYS A 318 -13.56 5.89 -33.78
N ARG A 319 -13.76 5.43 -32.54
CA ARG A 319 -13.61 6.28 -31.37
C ARG A 319 -12.18 6.72 -31.15
N ILE A 320 -11.19 5.82 -31.24
CA ILE A 320 -9.76 6.13 -31.11
C ILE A 320 -9.35 7.09 -32.22
N HIS A 321 -9.76 6.84 -33.45
CA HIS A 321 -9.47 7.72 -34.59
C HIS A 321 -9.99 9.15 -34.34
N SER A 322 -11.26 9.29 -33.91
CA SER A 322 -11.85 10.59 -33.57
C SER A 322 -11.12 11.29 -32.41
N ASP A 323 -10.77 10.56 -31.32
CA ASP A 323 -10.04 11.14 -30.20
C ASP A 323 -8.62 11.58 -30.61
N LEU A 324 -7.93 10.81 -31.47
CA LEU A 324 -6.62 11.17 -32.00
C LEU A 324 -6.68 12.46 -32.84
N LEU A 325 -7.67 12.55 -33.72
CA LEU A 325 -7.85 13.73 -34.57
C LEU A 325 -8.26 14.97 -33.74
N ASP A 326 -9.34 14.84 -32.97
CA ASP A 326 -9.96 15.99 -32.31
C ASP A 326 -9.14 16.53 -31.13
N CYS A 327 -8.48 15.66 -30.37
CA CYS A 327 -7.78 16.03 -29.14
C CYS A 327 -6.26 16.16 -29.32
N PHE A 328 -5.66 15.29 -30.13
CA PHE A 328 -4.20 15.28 -30.35
C PHE A 328 -3.77 15.87 -31.67
N GLY A 329 -4.69 16.12 -32.60
CA GLY A 329 -4.35 16.62 -33.94
C GLY A 329 -3.57 15.59 -34.79
N VAL A 330 -3.89 14.32 -34.63
CA VAL A 330 -3.24 13.19 -35.33
C VAL A 330 -4.24 12.53 -36.25
N GLU A 331 -3.99 12.57 -37.54
CA GLU A 331 -4.74 11.80 -38.52
C GLU A 331 -4.18 10.38 -38.61
N ALA A 332 -4.91 9.41 -38.06
CA ALA A 332 -4.46 8.02 -38.04
C ALA A 332 -4.94 7.26 -39.28
N THR A 333 -4.09 6.37 -39.79
CA THR A 333 -4.49 5.42 -40.85
C THR A 333 -5.04 4.14 -40.20
N ILE A 334 -5.85 3.37 -40.96
CA ILE A 334 -6.40 2.10 -40.52
C ILE A 334 -5.91 1.03 -41.50
N GLY A 335 -5.31 -0.04 -40.99
CA GLY A 335 -4.79 -1.10 -41.85
C GLY A 335 -3.85 -2.07 -41.11
N PRO A 336 -3.09 -2.90 -41.86
CA PRO A 336 -2.12 -3.81 -41.28
C PRO A 336 -0.98 -3.07 -40.56
N ILE A 337 -0.19 -3.77 -39.73
CA ILE A 337 0.97 -3.20 -39.03
C ILE A 337 1.92 -2.53 -40.02
N ARG A 338 2.41 -1.34 -39.65
CA ARG A 338 3.41 -0.57 -40.43
C ARG A 338 4.67 -0.41 -39.58
N GLU A 339 5.81 -0.87 -40.08
CA GLU A 339 7.10 -0.76 -39.39
C GLU A 339 7.52 0.70 -39.14
N SER A 340 7.22 1.59 -40.08
CA SER A 340 7.60 3.00 -40.01
C SER A 340 6.67 3.90 -39.19
N ALA A 341 5.58 3.37 -38.60
CA ALA A 341 4.57 4.12 -37.91
C ALA A 341 4.37 3.66 -36.46
N TYR A 342 3.71 4.49 -35.67
CA TYR A 342 3.17 4.07 -34.37
C TYR A 342 1.92 3.22 -34.57
N ASN A 343 1.90 2.00 -34.05
CA ASN A 343 0.79 1.08 -34.25
C ASN A 343 -0.05 0.95 -32.97
N ILE A 344 -1.36 1.11 -33.10
CA ILE A 344 -2.35 0.81 -32.06
C ILE A 344 -3.05 -0.48 -32.48
N ARG A 345 -2.81 -1.59 -31.77
CA ARG A 345 -3.42 -2.88 -32.08
C ARG A 345 -4.58 -3.19 -31.14
N ILE A 346 -5.75 -3.48 -31.69
CA ILE A 346 -6.88 -4.00 -30.93
C ILE A 346 -6.83 -5.52 -31.05
N ILE A 347 -6.68 -6.21 -29.91
CA ILE A 347 -6.48 -7.66 -29.82
C ILE A 347 -7.49 -8.29 -28.86
N TYR A 348 -7.64 -9.60 -28.93
CA TYR A 348 -8.40 -10.36 -27.95
C TYR A 348 -7.74 -10.32 -26.58
N ASP A 349 -8.44 -10.77 -25.55
CA ASP A 349 -7.87 -10.91 -24.21
C ASP A 349 -7.02 -12.19 -24.11
N ARG A 350 -6.33 -12.33 -22.99
CA ARG A 350 -5.47 -13.46 -22.74
C ARG A 350 -6.24 -14.79 -22.69
N GLU A 351 -7.44 -14.79 -22.13
CA GLU A 351 -8.28 -15.98 -22.01
C GLU A 351 -8.60 -16.58 -23.38
N TYR A 352 -8.89 -15.71 -24.36
CA TYR A 352 -9.12 -16.14 -25.74
C TYR A 352 -7.92 -16.90 -26.35
N TYR A 353 -6.69 -16.38 -26.15
CA TYR A 353 -5.48 -17.02 -26.67
C TYR A 353 -5.16 -18.32 -25.94
N GLU A 354 -5.38 -18.39 -24.62
CA GLU A 354 -5.21 -19.59 -23.81
C GLU A 354 -6.21 -20.69 -24.22
N ASP A 355 -7.48 -20.36 -24.38
CA ASP A 355 -8.53 -21.31 -24.77
C ASP A 355 -8.31 -21.88 -26.15
N LYS A 356 -7.84 -21.07 -27.08
CA LYS A 356 -7.53 -21.49 -28.45
C LYS A 356 -6.12 -22.07 -28.63
N LYS A 357 -5.32 -22.10 -27.55
CA LYS A 357 -3.91 -22.52 -27.58
C LYS A 357 -3.06 -21.75 -28.58
N LEU A 358 -3.38 -20.48 -28.78
CA LEU A 358 -2.65 -19.55 -29.60
C LEU A 358 -1.58 -18.81 -28.78
N LYS A 359 -0.58 -18.26 -29.48
CA LYS A 359 0.40 -17.36 -28.82
C LYS A 359 -0.32 -16.10 -28.33
N ASP A 360 -0.06 -15.71 -27.09
CA ASP A 360 -0.59 -14.47 -26.52
C ASP A 360 0.03 -13.25 -27.20
N GLU A 361 -0.75 -12.58 -28.05
CA GLU A 361 -0.31 -11.42 -28.82
C GLU A 361 -0.01 -10.19 -27.95
N TYR A 362 -0.53 -10.15 -26.71
CA TYR A 362 -0.26 -9.03 -25.80
C TYR A 362 1.22 -8.92 -25.40
N ILE A 363 1.93 -10.04 -25.35
CA ILE A 363 3.36 -10.09 -25.00
C ILE A 363 4.29 -10.09 -26.19
N SER A 364 3.73 -10.07 -27.43
CA SER A 364 4.55 -10.06 -28.65
C SER A 364 5.23 -8.69 -28.83
N TYR A 365 6.52 -8.71 -29.09
CA TYR A 365 7.30 -7.55 -29.46
C TYR A 365 8.06 -7.81 -30.76
N THR A 366 7.90 -6.92 -31.71
CA THR A 366 8.64 -6.97 -32.97
C THR A 366 9.64 -5.83 -32.99
N PRO A 367 10.96 -6.10 -33.04
CA PRO A 367 11.97 -5.04 -33.14
C PRO A 367 11.72 -4.12 -34.35
N GLY A 368 11.96 -2.83 -34.19
CA GLY A 368 11.72 -1.83 -35.22
C GLY A 368 10.28 -1.37 -35.35
N THR A 369 9.32 -1.97 -34.60
CA THR A 369 7.92 -1.53 -34.60
C THR A 369 7.52 -0.95 -33.25
N VAL A 370 6.98 0.25 -33.24
CA VAL A 370 6.39 0.85 -32.03
C VAL A 370 4.92 0.48 -31.95
N THR A 371 4.59 -0.43 -31.07
CA THR A 371 3.23 -0.99 -30.97
C THR A 371 2.68 -0.93 -29.55
N GLN A 372 1.43 -0.49 -29.41
CA GLN A 372 0.65 -0.54 -28.17
C GLN A 372 -0.64 -1.33 -28.38
N HIS A 373 -0.92 -2.25 -27.44
CA HIS A 373 -2.07 -3.14 -27.53
C HIS A 373 -3.25 -2.66 -26.68
N ILE A 374 -4.46 -2.86 -27.19
CA ILE A 374 -5.73 -2.70 -26.48
C ILE A 374 -6.46 -4.04 -26.54
N THR A 375 -6.82 -4.59 -25.37
CA THR A 375 -7.64 -5.80 -25.30
C THR A 375 -9.14 -5.47 -25.41
N LEU A 376 -9.96 -6.41 -25.86
CA LEU A 376 -11.40 -6.22 -26.04
C LEU A 376 -12.13 -5.65 -24.80
N PRO A 377 -11.86 -6.06 -23.55
CA PRO A 377 -12.48 -5.44 -22.38
C PRO A 377 -12.16 -3.94 -22.23
N ASN A 378 -10.94 -3.51 -22.61
CA ASN A 378 -10.59 -2.09 -22.65
C ASN A 378 -11.23 -1.37 -23.85
N ALA A 379 -11.39 -2.04 -24.96
CA ALA A 379 -12.11 -1.55 -26.14
C ALA A 379 -13.57 -1.24 -25.81
N GLU A 380 -14.24 -2.11 -25.08
CA GLU A 380 -15.60 -1.89 -24.59
C GLU A 380 -15.68 -0.64 -23.68
N ALA A 381 -14.73 -0.48 -22.75
CA ALA A 381 -14.67 0.67 -21.87
C ALA A 381 -14.46 1.99 -22.63
N ILE A 382 -13.62 2.02 -23.68
CA ILE A 382 -13.40 3.18 -24.55
C ILE A 382 -14.68 3.54 -25.29
N THR A 383 -15.38 2.55 -25.86
CA THR A 383 -16.61 2.77 -26.63
C THR A 383 -17.74 3.30 -25.76
N ALA A 384 -17.85 2.84 -24.52
CA ALA A 384 -18.84 3.31 -23.54
C ALA A 384 -18.47 4.65 -22.90
N GLY A 385 -17.23 5.13 -23.04
CA GLY A 385 -16.72 6.35 -22.40
C GLY A 385 -17.30 7.63 -22.99
N VAL A 386 -17.66 8.59 -22.12
CA VAL A 386 -18.22 9.93 -22.53
C VAL A 386 -17.17 11.04 -22.54
N LYS A 387 -16.04 10.87 -21.84
CA LYS A 387 -14.97 11.88 -21.78
C LYS A 387 -14.15 11.92 -23.06
N ARG A 388 -13.63 13.11 -23.40
CA ARG A 388 -12.73 13.31 -24.55
C ARG A 388 -11.47 14.09 -24.15
N PRO A 389 -10.24 13.61 -24.50
CA PRO A 389 -10.03 12.23 -24.96
C PRO A 389 -10.41 11.21 -23.87
N ASP A 390 -10.75 10.01 -24.28
CA ASP A 390 -10.97 8.93 -23.32
C ASP A 390 -9.67 8.71 -22.50
N PRO A 391 -9.74 8.53 -21.17
CA PRO A 391 -8.56 8.34 -20.33
C PRO A 391 -7.68 7.14 -20.74
N ILE A 392 -8.27 6.09 -21.32
CA ILE A 392 -7.53 4.94 -21.84
C ILE A 392 -6.80 5.33 -23.12
N VAL A 393 -7.44 6.09 -24.01
CA VAL A 393 -6.81 6.60 -25.24
C VAL A 393 -5.66 7.55 -24.91
N ARG A 394 -5.85 8.46 -23.95
CA ARG A 394 -4.77 9.35 -23.49
C ARG A 394 -3.56 8.56 -22.98
N LYS A 395 -3.82 7.56 -22.13
CA LYS A 395 -2.74 6.69 -21.63
C LYS A 395 -2.05 5.91 -22.74
N LEU A 396 -2.80 5.43 -23.71
CA LEU A 396 -2.29 4.72 -24.88
C LEU A 396 -1.34 5.60 -25.68
N VAL A 397 -1.70 6.84 -25.94
CA VAL A 397 -0.84 7.83 -26.63
C VAL A 397 0.46 8.04 -25.85
N MET A 398 0.37 8.23 -24.52
CA MET A 398 1.56 8.40 -23.69
C MET A 398 2.48 7.17 -23.73
N GLU A 399 1.92 5.96 -23.72
CA GLU A 399 2.69 4.70 -23.81
C GLU A 399 3.33 4.50 -25.20
N LEU A 400 2.67 4.95 -26.27
CA LEU A 400 3.24 4.92 -27.62
C LEU A 400 4.45 5.86 -27.72
N VAL A 401 4.31 7.09 -27.23
CA VAL A 401 5.42 8.08 -27.25
C VAL A 401 6.59 7.55 -26.43
N LEU A 402 6.35 6.93 -25.27
CA LEU A 402 7.38 6.33 -24.44
C LEU A 402 8.15 5.23 -25.20
N LYS A 403 7.43 4.33 -25.85
CA LYS A 403 8.04 3.28 -26.66
C LYS A 403 8.80 3.85 -27.86
N GLY A 404 8.26 4.91 -28.46
CA GLY A 404 8.94 5.65 -29.51
C GLY A 404 10.24 6.27 -29.04
N ASP A 405 10.28 6.87 -27.85
CA ASP A 405 11.52 7.42 -27.27
C ASP A 405 12.59 6.34 -27.08
N ILE A 406 12.20 5.14 -26.65
CA ILE A 406 13.11 3.98 -26.53
C ILE A 406 13.66 3.59 -27.90
N GLU A 407 12.79 3.46 -28.89
CA GLU A 407 13.16 3.01 -30.26
C GLU A 407 14.03 4.04 -30.98
N PHE A 408 13.74 5.34 -30.80
CA PHE A 408 14.51 6.42 -31.43
C PHE A 408 15.73 6.86 -30.62
N GLY A 409 15.89 6.31 -29.42
CA GLY A 409 17.04 6.59 -28.58
C GLY A 409 17.12 8.04 -28.08
N LYS A 410 15.97 8.72 -27.89
CA LYS A 410 15.96 10.12 -27.43
C LYS A 410 14.72 10.46 -26.61
N VAL A 411 14.88 11.19 -25.51
CA VAL A 411 13.79 11.83 -24.77
C VAL A 411 13.22 12.98 -25.60
N ARG A 412 11.95 12.90 -26.02
CA ARG A 412 11.29 13.91 -26.86
C ARG A 412 10.16 14.64 -26.15
N VAL A 413 9.67 14.04 -25.05
CA VAL A 413 8.52 14.56 -24.30
C VAL A 413 8.89 15.79 -23.50
N TYR A 414 10.13 15.87 -23.02
CA TYR A 414 10.63 16.96 -22.19
C TYR A 414 11.92 17.53 -22.71
N ASP A 415 12.18 18.79 -22.41
CA ASP A 415 13.53 19.36 -22.50
C ASP A 415 14.38 18.73 -21.39
N TRP A 416 15.08 17.65 -21.76
CA TRP A 416 15.91 16.89 -20.82
C TRP A 416 16.93 17.75 -20.10
N LYS A 417 17.53 18.71 -20.79
CA LYS A 417 18.55 19.61 -20.24
C LYS A 417 18.01 20.43 -19.06
N SER A 418 16.74 20.84 -19.13
CA SER A 418 16.13 21.68 -18.10
C SER A 418 15.77 20.86 -16.83
N ILE A 419 15.52 19.55 -16.96
CA ILE A 419 15.09 18.69 -15.85
C ILE A 419 16.21 17.81 -15.29
N SER A 420 17.36 17.72 -15.96
CA SER A 420 18.50 16.88 -15.56
C SER A 420 19.62 17.65 -14.86
N ALA A 421 19.39 18.93 -14.52
CA ALA A 421 20.43 19.86 -14.03
C ALA A 421 21.65 19.95 -14.97
N GLY A 422 21.46 19.66 -16.27
CA GLY A 422 22.54 19.67 -17.27
C GLY A 422 23.54 18.52 -17.13
N LYS A 423 23.26 17.51 -16.30
CA LYS A 423 24.09 16.33 -16.09
C LYS A 423 23.69 15.17 -16.98
N GLU A 424 24.63 14.26 -17.19
CA GLU A 424 24.35 12.94 -17.69
C GLU A 424 23.91 12.04 -16.54
N TRP A 425 22.87 11.23 -16.75
CA TRP A 425 22.33 10.35 -15.72
C TRP A 425 22.27 8.90 -16.20
N SER A 426 22.65 8.00 -15.31
CA SER A 426 22.47 6.57 -15.46
C SER A 426 21.42 6.07 -14.48
N PHE A 427 20.51 5.23 -14.95
CA PHE A 427 19.46 4.57 -14.13
C PHE A 427 19.58 3.08 -14.29
N VAL A 428 19.39 2.33 -13.20
CA VAL A 428 19.49 0.86 -13.19
C VAL A 428 18.27 0.25 -12.51
N TYR A 429 17.67 -0.72 -13.18
CA TYR A 429 16.56 -1.51 -12.67
C TYR A 429 16.91 -2.99 -12.61
N GLY A 430 16.98 -3.55 -11.40
CA GLY A 430 17.23 -4.97 -11.19
C GLY A 430 15.92 -5.78 -11.19
N LYS A 431 15.85 -6.81 -12.02
CA LYS A 431 14.71 -7.73 -12.08
C LYS A 431 15.17 -9.16 -11.80
N LYS A 432 14.57 -9.78 -10.80
CA LYS A 432 14.86 -11.16 -10.47
C LYS A 432 14.29 -12.10 -11.54
N ILE A 433 15.11 -13.00 -12.04
CA ILE A 433 14.70 -14.01 -13.01
C ILE A 433 13.77 -15.02 -12.33
N LYS A 434 12.60 -15.24 -12.94
CA LYS A 434 11.59 -16.16 -12.39
C LYS A 434 12.17 -17.58 -12.25
N GLY A 435 12.09 -18.14 -11.03
CA GLY A 435 12.62 -19.49 -10.74
C GLY A 435 14.11 -19.54 -10.38
N LYS A 436 14.88 -18.49 -10.56
CA LYS A 436 16.31 -18.40 -10.21
C LYS A 436 16.56 -17.40 -9.08
N LYS A 437 17.70 -17.50 -8.40
CA LYS A 437 18.17 -16.48 -7.45
C LYS A 437 19.05 -15.42 -8.11
N ILE A 438 18.92 -15.23 -9.39
CA ILE A 438 19.75 -14.41 -10.25
C ILE A 438 18.95 -13.13 -10.61
N PHE A 439 19.61 -11.99 -10.60
CA PHE A 439 19.06 -10.74 -11.10
C PHE A 439 19.57 -10.49 -12.53
N ARG A 440 18.73 -9.84 -13.31
CA ARG A 440 19.11 -9.16 -14.54
C ARG A 440 18.96 -7.67 -14.30
N TYR A 441 19.99 -6.93 -14.66
CA TYR A 441 20.05 -5.48 -14.52
C TYR A 441 19.85 -4.83 -15.87
N TYR A 442 18.92 -3.92 -15.95
CA TYR A 442 18.66 -3.10 -17.12
C TYR A 442 19.13 -1.70 -16.80
N MET A 443 19.94 -1.11 -17.66
CA MET A 443 20.51 0.20 -17.50
C MET A 443 20.11 1.10 -18.65
N VAL A 444 19.81 2.36 -18.38
CA VAL A 444 19.68 3.42 -19.35
C VAL A 444 20.59 4.56 -18.95
N LYS A 445 21.42 4.99 -19.87
CA LYS A 445 22.26 6.17 -19.79
C LYS A 445 21.61 7.26 -20.64
N ILE A 446 21.40 8.44 -20.06
CA ILE A 446 20.78 9.59 -20.71
C ILE A 446 21.81 10.72 -20.74
N SER A 447 22.29 11.05 -21.93
CA SER A 447 23.23 12.13 -22.10
C SER A 447 22.61 13.50 -21.86
N THR A 448 23.43 14.54 -21.74
CA THR A 448 22.97 15.90 -21.46
C THR A 448 22.00 16.46 -22.51
N ASP A 449 22.05 15.96 -23.76
CA ASP A 449 21.14 16.30 -24.86
C ASP A 449 19.91 15.37 -24.96
N GLY A 450 19.74 14.45 -23.99
CA GLY A 450 18.59 13.55 -23.89
C GLY A 450 18.67 12.27 -24.75
N LYS A 451 19.86 11.90 -25.29
CA LYS A 451 20.03 10.62 -25.98
C LYS A 451 19.99 9.47 -25.00
N LEU A 452 19.29 8.41 -25.36
CA LEU A 452 19.10 7.22 -24.57
C LEU A 452 20.02 6.10 -25.09
N SER A 453 20.83 5.54 -24.21
CA SER A 453 21.61 4.33 -24.46
C SER A 453 21.20 3.24 -23.49
N PHE A 454 20.71 2.11 -24.01
CA PHE A 454 20.24 0.99 -23.21
C PHE A 454 21.24 -0.14 -23.21
N SER A 455 21.41 -0.77 -22.05
CA SER A 455 22.17 -2.02 -21.90
C SER A 455 21.50 -2.91 -20.86
N PHE A 456 21.90 -4.18 -20.82
CA PHE A 456 21.55 -5.09 -19.74
C PHE A 456 22.68 -6.11 -19.50
N PHE A 457 22.79 -6.57 -18.26
CA PHE A 457 23.71 -7.61 -17.82
C PHE A 457 23.07 -8.47 -16.72
N SER A 458 23.71 -9.53 -16.31
CA SER A 458 23.15 -10.53 -15.38
C SER A 458 24.15 -10.96 -14.32
N ASP A 459 23.67 -11.45 -13.18
CA ASP A 459 24.53 -12.01 -12.11
C ASP A 459 25.37 -13.20 -12.58
N ASP A 460 24.93 -13.91 -13.63
CA ASP A 460 25.59 -15.09 -14.18
C ASP A 460 26.55 -14.78 -15.34
N ASP A 461 26.76 -13.50 -15.68
CA ASP A 461 27.76 -13.10 -16.66
C ASP A 461 29.18 -13.26 -16.05
N LEU A 462 30.04 -14.00 -16.77
CA LEU A 462 31.35 -14.40 -16.25
C LEU A 462 32.37 -13.26 -16.17
N LEU A 463 32.25 -12.29 -17.09
CA LEU A 463 33.10 -11.12 -17.14
C LEU A 463 32.23 -9.88 -17.31
N LEU A 464 32.26 -9.01 -16.33
CA LEU A 464 31.59 -7.72 -16.37
C LEU A 464 32.63 -6.61 -16.44
N PRO A 465 32.36 -5.54 -17.18
CA PRO A 465 33.12 -4.30 -17.06
C PRO A 465 33.06 -3.73 -15.63
N ASP A 466 34.01 -2.91 -15.26
CA ASP A 466 34.15 -2.39 -13.89
C ASP A 466 32.90 -1.70 -13.36
N LEU A 467 32.21 -0.96 -14.20
CA LEU A 467 30.97 -0.26 -13.83
C LEU A 467 29.83 -1.25 -13.53
N GLU A 468 29.60 -2.24 -14.39
CA GLU A 468 28.58 -3.26 -14.21
C GLU A 468 28.85 -4.11 -12.98
N GLU A 469 30.11 -4.45 -12.71
CA GLU A 469 30.52 -5.17 -11.50
C GLU A 469 30.27 -4.32 -10.26
N LYS A 470 30.58 -3.04 -10.27
CA LYS A 470 30.29 -2.10 -9.18
C LYS A 470 28.77 -2.03 -8.92
N ILE A 471 27.96 -1.86 -9.97
CA ILE A 471 26.51 -1.83 -9.88
C ILE A 471 25.97 -3.14 -9.28
N ARG A 472 26.41 -4.29 -9.76
CA ARG A 472 26.03 -5.62 -9.24
C ARG A 472 26.33 -5.73 -7.76
N THR A 473 27.54 -5.38 -7.36
CA THR A 473 28.01 -5.47 -5.97
C THR A 473 27.18 -4.58 -5.05
N VAL A 474 26.95 -3.33 -5.43
CA VAL A 474 26.12 -2.39 -4.67
C VAL A 474 24.68 -2.92 -4.54
N TYR A 475 24.07 -3.34 -5.66
CA TYR A 475 22.72 -3.83 -5.67
C TYR A 475 22.50 -5.05 -4.76
N LEU A 476 23.36 -6.06 -4.89
CA LEU A 476 23.28 -7.30 -4.11
C LEU A 476 23.53 -7.07 -2.61
N ARG A 477 24.50 -6.21 -2.26
CA ARG A 477 24.80 -5.83 -0.88
C ARG A 477 23.57 -5.21 -0.21
N TYR A 478 22.90 -4.29 -0.89
CA TYR A 478 21.70 -3.65 -0.35
C TYR A 478 20.49 -4.57 -0.37
N GLU A 479 20.30 -5.35 -1.40
CA GLU A 479 19.18 -6.32 -1.48
C GLU A 479 19.30 -7.37 -0.35
N GLU A 480 20.50 -7.85 -0.03
CA GLU A 480 20.73 -8.74 1.09
C GLU A 480 20.46 -8.07 2.44
N ARG A 481 20.95 -6.85 2.63
CA ARG A 481 20.71 -6.05 3.83
C ARG A 481 19.22 -5.82 4.06
N LEU A 482 18.50 -5.39 3.04
CA LEU A 482 17.07 -5.08 3.12
C LEU A 482 16.21 -6.34 3.33
N ARG A 483 16.61 -7.48 2.74
CA ARG A 483 15.90 -8.75 2.90
C ARG A 483 16.00 -9.30 4.32
N LYS A 484 17.13 -9.12 5.01
CA LYS A 484 17.30 -9.51 6.42
C LYS A 484 16.37 -8.74 7.35
N HIS A 485 15.91 -7.58 6.94
CA HIS A 485 15.11 -6.65 7.74
C HIS A 485 13.63 -6.56 7.30
N ASP A 486 13.04 -7.63 6.81
CA ASP A 486 11.61 -7.77 6.45
C ASP A 486 11.03 -6.70 5.50
N LYS A 487 10.77 -7.10 4.25
CA LYS A 487 9.91 -6.40 3.28
C LYS A 487 10.46 -5.14 2.61
N LYS A 488 11.70 -4.79 2.85
CA LYS A 488 12.39 -3.75 2.07
C LYS A 488 12.98 -4.40 0.81
N TYR A 489 13.01 -3.67 -0.29
CA TYR A 489 13.66 -4.11 -1.52
C TYR A 489 14.17 -2.90 -2.31
N VAL A 490 15.22 -3.12 -3.07
CA VAL A 490 15.76 -2.11 -3.98
C VAL A 490 14.77 -1.90 -5.13
N GLU A 491 14.34 -0.67 -5.35
CA GLU A 491 13.48 -0.30 -6.47
C GLU A 491 14.30 0.16 -7.68
N GLY A 492 15.51 0.66 -7.47
CA GLY A 492 16.43 1.06 -8.51
C GLY A 492 17.69 1.73 -7.98
N LEU A 493 18.68 1.87 -8.84
CA LEU A 493 19.87 2.68 -8.63
C LEU A 493 19.89 3.80 -9.65
N LEU A 494 20.55 4.91 -9.31
CA LEU A 494 20.82 6.01 -10.24
C LEU A 494 22.08 6.76 -9.81
N PHE A 495 22.74 7.38 -10.78
CA PHE A 495 23.94 8.16 -10.56
C PHE A 495 24.21 9.10 -11.75
N SER A 496 24.80 10.25 -11.49
CA SER A 496 25.43 11.12 -12.49
C SER A 496 26.94 10.85 -12.56
N ASP A 497 27.51 10.44 -11.44
CA ASP A 497 28.91 10.00 -11.30
C ASP A 497 28.94 8.54 -10.81
N PRO A 498 29.65 7.62 -11.50
CA PRO A 498 29.78 6.23 -11.08
C PRO A 498 30.36 6.03 -9.66
N ASP A 499 31.02 7.02 -9.11
CA ASP A 499 31.55 6.95 -7.75
C ASP A 499 30.49 7.30 -6.68
N HIS A 500 29.37 7.89 -7.08
CA HIS A 500 28.29 8.30 -6.20
C HIS A 500 26.95 7.63 -6.56
N ILE A 501 26.83 6.32 -6.31
CA ILE A 501 25.62 5.55 -6.63
C ILE A 501 24.55 5.77 -5.57
N HIS A 502 23.39 6.28 -5.99
CA HIS A 502 22.20 6.43 -5.16
C HIS A 502 21.31 5.19 -5.27
N ILE A 503 20.88 4.68 -4.13
CA ILE A 503 20.02 3.50 -4.02
C ILE A 503 18.63 3.96 -3.59
N ILE A 504 17.61 3.70 -4.40
CA ILE A 504 16.22 3.92 -4.02
C ILE A 504 15.64 2.61 -3.50
N SER A 505 15.24 2.60 -2.23
CA SER A 505 14.63 1.45 -1.57
C SER A 505 13.20 1.75 -1.13
N ARG A 506 12.33 0.78 -1.27
CA ARG A 506 11.03 0.83 -0.61
C ARG A 506 11.17 0.40 0.83
N ILE A 507 10.67 1.22 1.77
CA ILE A 507 10.65 0.90 3.19
C ILE A 507 9.23 0.52 3.66
N CYS A 508 9.11 -0.10 4.85
CA CYS A 508 7.82 -0.52 5.40
C CYS A 508 7.01 0.61 6.06
N MET A 509 7.31 1.84 5.70
CA MET A 509 6.62 3.03 6.19
C MET A 509 5.63 3.54 5.15
N ASN A 510 4.47 3.99 5.61
CA ASN A 510 3.52 4.75 4.80
C ASN A 510 3.14 6.00 5.57
N THR A 511 2.92 7.09 4.87
CA THR A 511 2.29 8.26 5.47
C THR A 511 0.84 7.96 5.81
N MET A 512 0.35 8.60 6.84
CA MET A 512 -0.99 8.35 7.35
C MET A 512 -1.63 9.67 7.79
N PRO A 513 -2.90 9.94 7.48
CA PRO A 513 -3.59 11.06 8.07
C PRO A 513 -3.85 10.82 9.57
N ASP A 514 -4.32 11.84 10.28
CA ASP A 514 -4.80 11.70 11.65
C ASP A 514 -6.11 10.91 11.65
N ILE A 515 -5.97 9.59 11.73
CA ILE A 515 -7.09 8.65 11.65
C ILE A 515 -8.02 8.75 12.86
N VAL A 516 -7.52 9.22 13.99
CA VAL A 516 -8.31 9.43 15.22
C VAL A 516 -9.25 10.61 15.02
N LYS A 517 -8.75 11.75 14.56
CA LYS A 517 -9.60 12.91 14.22
C LYS A 517 -10.64 12.57 13.16
N ILE A 518 -10.24 11.79 12.13
CA ILE A 518 -11.18 11.33 11.09
C ILE A 518 -12.27 10.46 11.70
N ARG A 519 -11.91 9.50 12.57
CA ARG A 519 -12.88 8.66 13.28
C ARG A 519 -13.86 9.53 14.11
N ASP A 520 -13.33 10.46 14.87
CA ASP A 520 -14.14 11.30 15.76
C ASP A 520 -15.12 12.17 14.95
N ALA A 521 -14.67 12.70 13.80
CA ALA A 521 -15.55 13.39 12.87
C ALA A 521 -16.68 12.47 12.34
N PHE A 522 -16.38 11.20 12.01
CA PHE A 522 -17.43 10.23 11.63
C PHE A 522 -18.40 9.92 12.76
N VAL A 523 -17.93 9.82 14.00
CA VAL A 523 -18.80 9.61 15.17
C VAL A 523 -19.70 10.82 15.36
N GLN A 524 -19.17 12.03 15.27
CA GLN A 524 -19.93 13.27 15.37
C GLN A 524 -20.98 13.42 14.28
N THR A 525 -20.75 12.84 13.10
CA THR A 525 -21.69 12.89 11.96
C THR A 525 -22.61 11.68 11.88
N ASN A 526 -22.77 10.91 12.96
CA ASN A 526 -23.65 9.75 12.98
C ASN A 526 -25.09 10.14 12.52
N PRO A 527 -25.59 9.63 11.40
CA PRO A 527 -26.90 10.05 10.85
C PRO A 527 -28.09 9.68 11.75
N LYS A 528 -27.93 8.69 12.61
CA LYS A 528 -28.97 8.24 13.56
C LYS A 528 -28.95 8.95 14.89
N GLU A 529 -27.98 9.87 15.08
CA GLU A 529 -27.94 10.65 16.31
C GLU A 529 -29.16 11.57 16.39
N VAL A 530 -29.86 11.48 17.53
CA VAL A 530 -30.98 12.36 17.83
C VAL A 530 -30.47 13.72 18.22
N LEU A 531 -30.96 14.74 17.57
CA LEU A 531 -30.63 16.13 17.83
C LEU A 531 -31.62 16.74 18.83
N ASP A 532 -31.12 17.59 19.70
CA ASP A 532 -31.96 18.46 20.50
C ASP A 532 -32.66 19.47 19.57
N LYS A 533 -33.96 19.29 19.42
CA LYS A 533 -34.81 20.09 18.52
C LYS A 533 -34.80 21.56 18.89
N ASP A 534 -34.78 21.88 20.19
CA ASP A 534 -34.75 23.27 20.65
C ASP A 534 -33.40 23.93 20.41
N LYS A 535 -32.31 23.17 20.54
CA LYS A 535 -30.97 23.63 20.16
C LYS A 535 -30.90 23.93 18.65
N VAL A 536 -31.45 23.06 17.81
CA VAL A 536 -31.49 23.29 16.36
C VAL A 536 -32.33 24.52 16.02
N LYS A 537 -33.53 24.67 16.59
CA LYS A 537 -34.38 25.84 16.40
C LYS A 537 -33.70 27.16 16.81
N LYS A 538 -33.00 27.15 17.96
CA LYS A 538 -32.23 28.31 18.41
C LYS A 538 -31.13 28.68 17.41
N ALA A 539 -30.42 27.70 16.90
CA ALA A 539 -29.37 27.91 15.88
C ALA A 539 -29.95 28.47 14.57
N LEU A 540 -31.10 27.95 14.10
CA LEU A 540 -31.77 28.45 12.91
C LEU A 540 -32.21 29.92 13.06
N LYS A 541 -32.78 30.31 14.22
CA LYS A 541 -33.14 31.71 14.49
C LYS A 541 -31.91 32.63 14.50
N GLN A 542 -30.82 32.19 15.10
CA GLN A 542 -29.56 32.95 15.13
C GLN A 542 -29.01 33.12 13.71
N TYR A 543 -29.04 32.05 12.88
CA TYR A 543 -28.60 32.12 11.49
C TYR A 543 -29.44 33.13 10.69
N GLY A 544 -30.79 33.09 10.81
CA GLY A 544 -31.65 34.02 10.12
C GLY A 544 -31.42 35.48 10.49
N THR A 545 -30.98 35.74 11.73
CA THR A 545 -30.60 37.11 12.19
C THR A 545 -29.25 37.53 11.56
N LEU A 546 -28.29 36.61 11.45
CA LEU A 546 -26.95 36.90 10.92
C LEU A 546 -26.92 36.98 9.38
N PHE A 547 -27.84 36.28 8.70
CA PHE A 547 -27.93 36.21 7.23
C PHE A 547 -29.33 36.54 6.77
N PRO A 548 -29.75 37.83 6.81
CA PRO A 548 -31.11 38.25 6.42
C PRO A 548 -31.48 37.86 4.99
N GLU A 549 -30.50 37.78 4.08
CA GLU A 549 -30.71 37.37 2.70
C GLU A 549 -31.18 35.91 2.54
N ASP A 550 -30.97 35.08 3.56
CA ASP A 550 -31.41 33.70 3.59
C ASP A 550 -32.67 33.47 4.45
N ALA A 551 -33.29 34.54 4.97
CA ALA A 551 -34.36 34.49 5.99
C ALA A 551 -35.58 33.65 5.53
N GLU A 552 -36.02 33.78 4.27
CA GLU A 552 -37.13 33.00 3.72
C GLU A 552 -36.78 31.49 3.75
N TYR A 553 -35.62 31.14 3.25
CA TYR A 553 -35.15 29.74 3.23
C TYR A 553 -35.02 29.15 4.62
N VAL A 554 -34.47 29.91 5.58
CA VAL A 554 -34.34 29.48 6.97
C VAL A 554 -35.70 29.33 7.64
N GLY A 555 -36.67 30.18 7.28
CA GLY A 555 -38.05 30.06 7.72
C GLY A 555 -38.65 28.72 7.31
N GLU A 556 -38.47 28.31 6.04
CA GLU A 556 -38.93 27.01 5.53
C GLU A 556 -38.28 25.84 6.33
N VAL A 557 -36.97 25.93 6.57
CA VAL A 557 -36.23 24.91 7.35
C VAL A 557 -36.71 24.86 8.80
N TYR A 558 -36.93 26.03 9.41
CA TYR A 558 -37.42 26.14 10.81
C TYR A 558 -38.81 25.52 10.95
N GLU A 559 -39.74 25.82 10.06
CA GLU A 559 -41.09 25.26 10.03
C GLU A 559 -41.07 23.73 9.86
N ALA A 560 -40.25 23.26 8.93
CA ALA A 560 -40.06 21.80 8.72
C ALA A 560 -39.48 21.10 9.96
N VAL A 561 -38.57 21.73 10.68
CA VAL A 561 -38.04 21.20 11.95
C VAL A 561 -39.12 21.27 13.04
N GLU A 562 -39.90 22.34 13.13
CA GLU A 562 -40.96 22.51 14.13
C GLU A 562 -42.05 21.47 13.98
N THR A 563 -42.49 21.23 12.74
CA THR A 563 -43.60 20.31 12.42
C THR A 563 -43.15 18.85 12.36
N HIS A 564 -41.86 18.52 12.48
CA HIS A 564 -41.35 17.16 12.47
C HIS A 564 -41.92 16.39 13.69
N SER A 565 -42.73 15.35 13.44
CA SER A 565 -43.51 14.64 14.46
C SER A 565 -42.71 13.63 15.28
N GLU A 566 -41.56 13.15 14.77
CA GLU A 566 -40.69 12.16 15.39
C GLU A 566 -39.46 12.81 16.03
N LEU A 567 -38.61 12.00 16.65
CA LEU A 567 -37.31 12.43 17.12
C LEU A 567 -36.45 12.91 15.95
N LEU A 568 -36.05 14.17 15.95
CA LEU A 568 -35.24 14.76 14.89
C LEU A 568 -33.85 14.16 14.88
N THR A 569 -33.53 13.39 13.86
CA THR A 569 -32.16 12.84 13.67
C THR A 569 -31.32 13.76 12.77
N LYS A 570 -30.00 13.55 12.78
CA LYS A 570 -29.10 14.23 11.83
C LYS A 570 -29.49 13.93 10.36
N TYR A 571 -30.01 12.73 10.10
CA TYR A 571 -30.50 12.35 8.77
C TYR A 571 -31.73 13.16 8.37
N ASP A 572 -32.65 13.37 9.29
CA ASP A 572 -33.86 14.14 9.03
C ASP A 572 -33.52 15.61 8.75
N LEU A 573 -32.67 16.20 9.59
CA LEU A 573 -32.21 17.57 9.39
C LEU A 573 -31.46 17.75 8.06
N LYS A 574 -30.63 16.76 7.67
CA LYS A 574 -30.00 16.74 6.35
C LYS A 574 -30.99 16.71 5.21
N THR A 575 -32.08 15.97 5.36
CA THR A 575 -33.11 15.84 4.33
C THR A 575 -33.93 17.15 4.21
N ILE A 576 -34.17 17.82 5.32
CA ILE A 576 -34.84 19.11 5.40
C ILE A 576 -33.98 20.21 4.74
N ILE A 577 -32.69 20.24 5.01
CA ILE A 577 -31.76 21.25 4.46
C ILE A 577 -31.40 20.91 3.00
N ASN A 578 -31.77 21.76 2.08
CA ASN A 578 -31.42 21.59 0.67
C ASN A 578 -30.00 22.06 0.37
N VAL A 579 -29.05 21.12 0.37
CA VAL A 579 -27.60 21.37 0.11
C VAL A 579 -27.28 21.85 -1.33
N LYS A 580 -28.24 21.79 -2.25
CA LYS A 580 -28.02 22.33 -3.60
C LYS A 580 -28.19 23.86 -3.64
N LYS A 581 -28.97 24.43 -2.71
CA LYS A 581 -29.09 25.88 -2.54
C LYS A 581 -27.83 26.44 -1.84
N LYS A 582 -27.39 27.66 -2.23
CA LYS A 582 -26.24 28.35 -1.62
C LYS A 582 -26.50 28.61 -0.12
N ALA A 583 -27.73 29.00 0.23
CA ALA A 583 -28.18 29.17 1.62
C ALA A 583 -28.04 27.88 2.43
N GLY A 584 -28.44 26.73 1.90
CA GLY A 584 -28.32 25.43 2.58
C GLY A 584 -26.87 25.03 2.88
N LYS A 585 -25.94 25.30 1.97
CA LYS A 585 -24.51 25.07 2.22
C LYS A 585 -23.97 25.97 3.32
N ARG A 586 -24.37 27.25 3.34
CA ARG A 586 -23.96 28.22 4.35
C ARG A 586 -24.54 27.84 5.70
N LEU A 587 -25.81 27.44 5.76
CA LEU A 587 -26.48 26.99 6.97
C LEU A 587 -25.80 25.76 7.59
N ILE A 588 -25.47 24.75 6.79
CA ILE A 588 -24.75 23.58 7.30
C ILE A 588 -23.41 23.95 7.90
N ARG A 589 -22.65 24.85 7.26
CA ARG A 589 -21.38 25.32 7.80
C ARG A 589 -21.59 26.04 9.13
N PHE A 590 -22.56 26.92 9.22
CA PHE A 590 -22.90 27.63 10.46
C PHE A 590 -23.29 26.67 11.59
N LEU A 591 -24.17 25.71 11.32
CA LEU A 591 -24.56 24.69 12.31
C LEU A 591 -23.36 23.91 12.83
N HIS A 592 -22.39 23.64 11.96
CA HIS A 592 -21.16 22.95 12.36
C HIS A 592 -20.22 23.88 13.16
N GLU A 593 -19.84 25.02 12.62
CA GLU A 593 -18.82 25.92 13.17
C GLU A 593 -19.25 26.56 14.48
N GLU A 594 -20.51 27.02 14.57
CA GLU A 594 -21.02 27.79 15.71
C GLU A 594 -21.76 26.93 16.74
N HIS A 595 -22.35 25.81 16.33
CA HIS A 595 -23.19 24.99 17.20
C HIS A 595 -22.70 23.57 17.40
N GLY A 596 -21.62 23.15 16.71
CA GLY A 596 -21.07 21.79 16.78
C GLY A 596 -22.01 20.71 16.26
N ILE A 597 -23.01 21.09 15.41
CA ILE A 597 -23.96 20.16 14.81
C ILE A 597 -23.44 19.67 13.48
N TRP A 598 -22.83 18.50 13.49
CA TRP A 598 -22.31 17.84 12.29
C TRP A 598 -23.37 16.98 11.62
N ILE A 599 -23.95 17.45 10.51
CA ILE A 599 -25.03 16.75 9.80
C ILE A 599 -24.57 16.07 8.52
N TYR A 600 -23.36 16.32 8.08
CA TYR A 600 -22.92 15.90 6.76
C TYR A 600 -21.47 15.42 6.74
N HIS A 601 -21.18 14.39 5.97
CA HIS A 601 -19.83 13.83 5.81
C HIS A 601 -19.53 13.48 4.34
N GLU A 602 -19.89 14.33 3.40
CA GLU A 602 -19.38 14.14 2.04
C GLU A 602 -17.96 14.70 1.92
N LEU A 603 -17.12 13.97 1.20
CA LEU A 603 -15.74 14.37 0.90
C LEU A 603 -15.59 15.76 0.27
N LYS A 604 -16.69 16.27 -0.30
CA LYS A 604 -16.75 17.60 -0.90
C LYS A 604 -17.15 18.69 0.09
N ASP A 605 -17.53 18.32 1.30
CA ASP A 605 -17.90 19.27 2.33
C ASP A 605 -16.66 19.98 2.87
N SER A 606 -16.74 21.31 2.97
CA SER A 606 -15.64 22.13 3.47
C SER A 606 -15.22 21.77 4.90
N ALA A 607 -16.18 21.37 5.75
CA ALA A 607 -15.92 20.96 7.12
C ALA A 607 -15.02 19.73 7.23
N PHE A 608 -15.10 18.80 6.26
CA PHE A 608 -14.20 17.67 6.19
C PHE A 608 -12.95 17.93 5.34
N LYS A 609 -12.97 18.92 4.44
CA LYS A 609 -11.81 19.26 3.63
C LYS A 609 -10.60 19.61 4.49
N ASP A 610 -10.79 20.31 5.59
CA ASP A 610 -9.68 20.72 6.45
C ASP A 610 -9.12 19.56 7.28
N LEU A 611 -9.97 18.59 7.66
CA LEU A 611 -9.51 17.33 8.27
C LEU A 611 -8.76 16.43 7.29
N TYR A 612 -9.03 16.55 5.98
CA TYR A 612 -8.48 15.70 4.92
C TYR A 612 -7.44 16.42 4.07
N ARG A 613 -7.44 17.74 4.02
CA ARG A 613 -6.35 18.55 3.50
C ARG A 613 -5.16 18.44 4.42
N LEU A 614 -4.64 17.24 4.43
CA LEU A 614 -3.34 17.04 4.99
C LEU A 614 -2.37 17.54 3.92
N ASP A 615 -1.88 18.73 4.13
CA ASP A 615 -0.79 19.30 3.34
C ASP A 615 0.36 18.31 3.16
N ASN A 616 0.41 17.32 4.05
CA ASN A 616 1.40 16.26 4.10
C ASN A 616 1.17 15.12 3.09
N MET A 617 0.04 15.04 2.38
CA MET A 617 -0.25 13.96 1.43
C MET A 617 -0.30 14.45 -0.01
N THR A 618 -0.04 15.74 -0.21
CA THR A 618 0.17 16.35 -1.52
C THR A 618 1.66 16.55 -1.74
N ASP A 619 2.06 16.76 -2.95
CA ASP A 619 3.43 17.05 -3.35
C ASP A 619 4.47 15.94 -3.08
N ILE A 620 5.68 16.14 -3.54
CA ILE A 620 6.83 15.32 -3.17
C ILE A 620 7.42 15.97 -1.92
N ARG A 621 7.58 15.15 -0.88
CA ARG A 621 8.11 15.60 0.41
C ARG A 621 9.17 14.65 0.89
N TYR A 622 10.13 15.15 1.64
CA TYR A 622 11.18 14.35 2.24
C TYR A 622 11.43 14.73 3.69
N PHE A 623 12.06 13.84 4.41
CA PHE A 623 12.50 14.02 5.79
C PHE A 623 13.71 13.14 6.08
N ILE A 624 14.53 13.59 7.00
CA ILE A 624 15.69 12.86 7.51
C ILE A 624 15.24 12.10 8.75
N ASP A 625 15.63 10.84 8.90
CA ASP A 625 15.34 10.10 10.13
C ASP A 625 16.33 10.56 11.22
N GLU A 626 15.84 11.02 12.37
CA GLU A 626 16.66 11.50 13.50
C GLU A 626 17.70 10.47 13.97
N LYS A 627 17.45 9.17 13.78
CA LYS A 627 18.41 8.11 14.11
C LYS A 627 19.61 8.05 13.16
N THR A 628 19.53 8.70 12.01
CA THR A 628 20.64 8.85 11.08
C THR A 628 21.32 10.22 11.19
N ALA A 629 20.77 11.14 11.94
CA ALA A 629 21.26 12.52 12.08
C ALA A 629 22.60 12.65 12.87
N GLY A 630 23.13 11.57 13.44
CA GLY A 630 24.43 11.55 14.14
C GLY A 630 25.60 10.98 13.33
N GLU A 631 25.33 10.41 12.15
CA GLU A 631 26.31 9.97 11.17
C GLU A 631 26.29 10.93 9.99
N ASP A 632 27.36 11.02 9.20
CA ASP A 632 27.33 11.75 7.94
C ASP A 632 26.04 11.40 7.19
N VAL A 633 25.09 12.37 7.06
CA VAL A 633 23.74 12.11 6.56
C VAL A 633 23.84 11.75 5.08
N ARG A 634 23.86 10.43 4.83
CA ARG A 634 23.93 9.85 3.49
C ARG A 634 22.61 9.20 3.07
N SER A 635 21.54 9.52 3.78
CA SER A 635 20.22 9.01 3.45
C SER A 635 19.10 9.96 3.86
N PHE A 636 18.02 9.95 3.08
CA PHE A 636 16.78 10.61 3.44
C PHE A 636 15.58 9.78 2.98
N ASN A 637 14.44 10.05 3.59
CA ASN A 637 13.18 9.42 3.25
C ASN A 637 12.30 10.38 2.47
N TYR A 638 11.65 9.91 1.42
CA TYR A 638 10.70 10.72 0.65
C TYR A 638 9.41 9.96 0.33
N TYR A 639 8.39 10.71 0.01
CA TYR A 639 7.17 10.16 -0.58
C TYR A 639 6.61 11.11 -1.64
N ALA A 640 5.98 10.52 -2.64
CA ALA A 640 5.25 11.24 -3.66
C ALA A 640 3.77 11.23 -3.31
N GLY A 641 3.25 12.38 -2.97
CA GLY A 641 1.84 12.62 -2.71
C GLY A 641 1.02 12.66 -3.98
N ILE A 642 -0.19 13.19 -3.89
CA ILE A 642 -1.11 13.28 -5.00
C ILE A 642 -1.30 14.72 -5.38
N ARG A 643 -1.27 14.98 -6.68
CA ARG A 643 -1.45 16.29 -7.29
C ARG A 643 -2.91 16.75 -7.32
N SER A 644 -3.84 15.80 -7.16
CA SER A 644 -5.27 16.03 -7.26
C SER A 644 -5.88 16.42 -5.92
N ASN A 645 -6.74 17.43 -5.92
CA ASN A 645 -7.64 17.72 -4.80
C ASN A 645 -8.75 16.68 -4.63
N ASP A 646 -8.75 15.60 -5.42
CA ASP A 646 -9.69 14.50 -5.27
C ASP A 646 -9.27 13.58 -4.11
N LEU A 647 -9.84 13.85 -2.95
CA LEU A 647 -9.59 13.13 -1.71
C LEU A 647 -9.91 11.63 -1.81
N ASN A 648 -10.84 11.22 -2.67
CA ASN A 648 -11.11 9.80 -2.94
C ASN A 648 -9.92 9.08 -3.57
N GLN A 649 -9.13 9.79 -4.35
CA GLN A 649 -7.91 9.23 -4.94
C GLN A 649 -6.72 9.36 -3.98
N SER A 650 -6.58 10.48 -3.28
CA SER A 650 -5.44 10.77 -2.42
C SER A 650 -5.39 9.88 -1.18
N LEU A 651 -6.50 9.69 -0.50
CA LEU A 651 -6.55 8.93 0.74
C LEU A 651 -6.87 7.45 0.55
N ARG A 652 -7.16 7.04 -0.67
CA ARG A 652 -7.44 5.62 -0.99
C ARG A 652 -6.22 4.74 -0.77
N ASN A 653 -5.03 5.28 -1.00
CA ASN A 653 -3.77 4.60 -0.79
C ASN A 653 -2.84 5.53 -0.03
N ALA A 654 -2.41 5.14 1.17
CA ALA A 654 -1.37 5.86 1.87
C ALA A 654 -0.11 5.98 0.99
N CYS A 655 0.58 7.10 1.08
CA CYS A 655 1.82 7.29 0.34
C CYS A 655 2.91 6.37 0.90
N VAL A 656 3.48 5.55 0.03
CA VAL A 656 4.60 4.68 0.40
C VAL A 656 5.86 5.53 0.50
N VAL A 657 6.52 5.45 1.64
CA VAL A 657 7.79 6.12 1.87
C VAL A 657 8.93 5.30 1.26
N ARG A 658 9.88 6.00 0.66
CA ARG A 658 11.10 5.47 0.07
C ARG A 658 12.31 6.10 0.74
N GLU A 659 13.36 5.32 0.86
CA GLU A 659 14.67 5.79 1.27
C GLU A 659 15.54 5.97 0.02
N VAL A 660 16.21 7.12 -0.09
CA VAL A 660 17.36 7.30 -0.99
C VAL A 660 18.61 7.32 -0.16
N ARG A 661 19.60 6.52 -0.55
CA ARG A 661 20.83 6.33 0.20
C ARG A 661 22.02 6.28 -0.75
N THR A 662 23.15 6.80 -0.31
CA THR A 662 24.46 6.55 -0.91
C THR A 662 25.46 6.17 0.18
N ASP A 663 26.44 5.34 -0.14
CA ASP A 663 27.53 5.02 0.76
C ASP A 663 28.76 5.91 0.51
N ASP A 664 28.83 6.51 -0.68
CA ASP A 664 29.97 7.27 -1.15
C ASP A 664 29.46 8.63 -1.70
N GLY A 665 29.90 9.72 -1.08
CA GLY A 665 29.61 11.09 -1.51
C GLY A 665 28.29 11.68 -0.98
N ASP A 666 27.92 12.85 -1.49
CA ASP A 666 26.76 13.61 -1.11
C ASP A 666 25.50 13.14 -1.84
N LEU A 667 24.35 13.39 -1.23
CA LEU A 667 23.04 13.11 -1.84
C LEU A 667 22.66 14.24 -2.81
N GLU A 668 22.59 13.93 -4.09
CA GLU A 668 22.14 14.84 -5.16
C GLU A 668 20.60 14.87 -5.24
N PHE A 669 19.93 14.99 -4.09
CA PHE A 669 18.47 14.82 -4.04
C PHE A 669 17.70 15.95 -4.70
N GLU A 670 18.13 17.18 -4.54
CA GLU A 670 17.44 18.31 -5.14
C GLU A 670 17.47 18.25 -6.67
N GLU A 671 18.52 17.66 -7.23
CA GLU A 671 18.63 17.41 -8.66
C GLU A 671 17.72 16.28 -9.17
N LEU A 672 17.30 15.39 -8.27
CA LEU A 672 16.38 14.28 -8.60
C LEU A 672 14.91 14.69 -8.63
N LEU A 673 14.54 15.73 -7.87
CA LEU A 673 13.16 16.16 -7.74
C LEU A 673 12.51 16.54 -9.08
N PRO A 674 13.17 17.27 -10.00
CA PRO A 674 12.60 17.56 -11.31
C PRO A 674 12.27 16.30 -12.12
N LEU A 675 13.05 15.22 -11.97
CA LEU A 675 12.82 13.93 -12.64
C LEU A 675 11.58 13.20 -12.11
N MET A 676 11.06 13.61 -10.96
CA MET A 676 9.87 13.04 -10.34
C MET A 676 8.61 13.89 -10.54
N ALA A 677 8.78 15.19 -10.83
CA ALA A 677 7.70 16.14 -10.95
C ALA A 677 7.09 16.19 -12.37
N VAL A 678 6.99 15.05 -13.06
CA VAL A 678 6.52 14.95 -14.43
C VAL A 678 5.21 14.14 -14.53
N ASP A 679 4.28 14.58 -15.38
CA ASP A 679 2.97 13.93 -15.60
C ASP A 679 3.02 12.73 -16.56
N PHE A 680 4.09 12.55 -17.25
CA PHE A 680 4.26 11.57 -18.33
C PHE A 680 3.93 10.11 -17.91
N VAL A 681 4.18 9.77 -16.64
CA VAL A 681 3.97 8.40 -16.13
C VAL A 681 2.61 8.23 -15.50
N ARG A 682 2.07 9.27 -14.88
CA ARG A 682 0.79 9.23 -14.17
C ARG A 682 0.04 10.55 -14.38
N ILE A 683 -1.10 10.47 -15.01
CA ILE A 683 -1.98 11.63 -15.21
C ILE A 683 -2.37 12.21 -13.84
N ALA A 684 -2.16 13.51 -13.66
CA ALA A 684 -2.45 14.26 -12.43
C ALA A 684 -1.82 13.68 -11.14
N GLN A 685 -0.70 12.95 -11.23
CA GLN A 685 0.03 12.40 -10.09
C GLN A 685 1.53 12.52 -10.31
N TYR A 686 2.27 12.73 -9.22
CA TYR A 686 3.73 12.64 -9.25
C TYR A 686 4.21 11.23 -9.52
N THR A 687 5.37 11.11 -10.16
CA THR A 687 6.03 9.81 -10.25
C THR A 687 6.58 9.41 -8.88
N VAL A 688 6.49 8.14 -8.55
CA VAL A 688 7.03 7.63 -7.29
C VAL A 688 8.52 7.29 -7.38
N LEU A 689 9.07 7.26 -8.59
CA LEU A 689 10.48 7.12 -8.92
C LEU A 689 10.77 8.11 -10.04
N PRO A 690 12.02 8.54 -10.21
CA PRO A 690 12.43 9.30 -11.39
C PRO A 690 11.88 8.69 -12.68
N PHE A 691 11.32 9.50 -13.57
CA PHE A 691 10.57 8.99 -14.73
C PHE A 691 11.38 8.07 -15.67
N PRO A 692 12.72 8.17 -15.79
CA PRO A 692 13.49 7.26 -16.62
C PRO A 692 13.37 5.78 -16.23
N PHE A 693 13.00 5.47 -14.98
CA PHE A 693 12.68 4.10 -14.59
C PHE A 693 11.48 3.52 -15.36
N LYS A 694 10.62 4.36 -15.93
CA LYS A 694 9.54 3.89 -16.80
C LYS A 694 10.10 3.37 -18.13
N TYR A 695 11.10 4.06 -18.71
CA TYR A 695 11.81 3.57 -19.89
C TYR A 695 12.45 2.19 -19.61
N LEU A 696 13.14 2.06 -18.48
CA LEU A 696 13.78 0.79 -18.11
C LEU A 696 12.80 -0.37 -17.94
N ARG A 697 11.66 -0.12 -17.32
CA ARG A 697 10.63 -1.15 -17.15
C ARG A 697 10.04 -1.59 -18.49
N GLU A 698 9.87 -0.66 -19.41
CA GLU A 698 9.38 -0.97 -20.75
C GLU A 698 10.45 -1.68 -21.57
N TYR A 699 11.68 -1.19 -21.56
CA TYR A 699 12.81 -1.86 -22.21
C TYR A 699 13.01 -3.30 -21.69
N ALA A 700 12.90 -3.52 -20.39
CA ALA A 700 12.95 -4.87 -19.83
C ALA A 700 11.85 -5.80 -20.36
N ARG A 701 10.63 -5.27 -20.58
CA ARG A 701 9.53 -6.04 -21.21
C ARG A 701 9.82 -6.35 -22.66
N MET A 702 10.36 -5.39 -23.42
CA MET A 702 10.75 -5.58 -24.80
C MET A 702 11.83 -6.67 -24.94
N CYS A 703 12.87 -6.62 -24.09
CA CYS A 703 13.92 -7.66 -24.06
C CYS A 703 13.40 -9.06 -23.72
N GLU A 704 12.37 -9.17 -22.89
CA GLU A 704 11.76 -10.46 -22.54
C GLU A 704 10.82 -10.99 -23.64
N GLY A 705 10.12 -10.10 -24.34
CA GLY A 705 9.23 -10.46 -25.46
C GLY A 705 9.94 -11.02 -26.68
N VAL A 706 11.19 -10.61 -26.92
CA VAL A 706 12.02 -11.11 -28.03
C VAL A 706 12.52 -12.55 -27.81
N ARG A 707 12.52 -13.03 -26.57
CA ARG A 707 13.08 -14.34 -26.19
C ARG A 707 12.05 -15.48 -26.08
N VAL A 708 10.83 -15.29 -26.61
CA VAL A 708 9.80 -16.34 -26.61
C VAL A 708 9.78 -17.11 -27.93
#